data_e270f7a971a0e1667f3cbc8be724d190
#
_entry.id   e270f7a971a0e1667f3cbc8be724d190
#
_cell.length_a   1.000
_cell.length_b   1.000
_cell.length_c   1.000
_cell.angle_alpha   90.00
_cell.angle_beta   90.00
_cell.angle_gamma   90.00
#
_symmetry.space_group_name_H-M   'P 1'
#
loop_
_entity.id
_entity.type
_entity.pdbx_description
1 polymer ?
#
loop_
_entity_poly.entity_id
_entity_poly.type
_entity_poly.pdbx_seq_one_letter_code
_entity_poly.pdbx_strand_id
1 'polypeptide(L)'
;MVSSIINKNLTRGLTGIQDLLTKLKEKAYSYPLLAMILSSCGSNTICTTVTTTTDNASTTTDDASTVPVTSNSVVVVAEMENLGLVGVNDTITATNSTLTSGTRIVDTDPYDNDTLTITANDDIIGTPTVSGVEEILFSTSATKLGNDYEFDVNLVNITGSDTVTFENTNSNSLIKTLDLTNVGVPISVGSHFSTIKVAGQADKDINLDISADTTLSTTGSTKDLLVNANGKSVTLSSSTATQDIIINKALNADITAASALRNVAVNINGDVTLRDLSALKGNIDVTNVGSINLISATNATGTLNLINERAPLGTDITITDANSAVKVTIKSAGAITATSNNGLASAQILNLTAAEESTIYADSVSNQDVTVNAINSLGNSTNFNLYASTLEKLTLGGSSPLVVSIDSADISTETVVNTNSDATLWLTGTTADFTNVATSVKLRLKNFDGKTITIKDSQDFYLDTEIAQTSSTSAPTFDHKTDATSSTTNALTLKTFDSNTSNGDKSVNIAGLNFVDVQTLTLSLLNDLNLDSSADLTGADLTSVVVTGTGDFDLNTNTITGSSSTRVALNASNLSGSATLNLDGTTNGVANIQTGSAADSIKIDGVTADSGGFVIASNGSDDTIRITTNGDGSSAKININAGNGSSDTLSLAAGVDLSASNLTLTSVERILLTGGGNTQKIAASDVSGATLQLAEDGTGTAVFTVVADQSTINLSNFTFASSFASGTDSIVVNASSFGPGVTVTGTSGNDSITGSNVDDNLSGGASADTISGGTGNDIINGGAGADTLTGGAGDDEFDYFTAGTSTEASMDKITDYQAAAADADNDTIDIITGAKGANSGSIDVKSAIAGGGGSENVTAAVTNGVVTLSGSDAGLINTLSEWIDAVSVNGVIKKAADDADAVGAVAFQLNGNTYLVESNDTSNNNTANVSIVNVIELTGLTGVNAVADAAAANTILIA
;
A
#
# COMPACT_ATOMS: atom_id res chain seq x y z
N MET A 1 -28.77 -29.42 -4.19
CA MET A 1 -29.88 -30.20 -4.73
C MET A 1 -30.47 -31.19 -3.71
N VAL A 2 -29.66 -31.93 -2.97
CA VAL A 2 -30.08 -32.85 -1.92
C VAL A 2 -30.79 -32.15 -0.75
N SER A 3 -30.29 -31.00 -0.28
CA SER A 3 -30.90 -30.21 0.80
C SER A 3 -32.27 -29.62 0.44
N SER A 4 -32.51 -29.33 -0.84
CA SER A 4 -33.82 -28.83 -1.34
C SER A 4 -34.86 -29.93 -1.48
N ILE A 5 -34.45 -31.19 -1.61
CA ILE A 5 -35.35 -32.35 -1.71
C ILE A 5 -35.75 -32.83 -0.33
N ILE A 6 -34.87 -32.73 0.64
CA ILE A 6 -35.15 -33.13 2.04
C ILE A 6 -36.17 -32.18 2.69
N ASN A 7 -36.05 -30.86 2.46
CA ASN A 7 -36.97 -29.88 3.06
C ASN A 7 -38.41 -29.88 2.46
N LYS A 8 -38.62 -30.49 1.29
CA LYS A 8 -39.95 -30.53 0.64
C LYS A 8 -40.80 -31.74 1.03
N ASN A 9 -40.20 -32.74 1.67
CA ASN A 9 -40.89 -34.00 2.00
C ASN A 9 -41.08 -34.26 3.50
N LEU A 10 -40.68 -33.36 4.38
CA LEU A 10 -40.90 -33.47 5.82
C LEU A 10 -42.38 -33.29 6.26
N THR A 11 -43.30 -33.00 5.33
CA THR A 11 -44.73 -32.78 5.59
C THR A 11 -45.64 -33.90 5.07
N ARG A 12 -45.07 -35.00 4.54
CA ARG A 12 -45.89 -36.17 4.14
C ARG A 12 -45.35 -37.43 4.83
N GLY A 13 -46.17 -38.02 5.62
CA GLY A 13 -45.90 -39.05 6.60
C GLY A 13 -44.97 -40.23 6.25
N LEU A 14 -44.52 -40.93 7.27
CA LEU A 14 -43.47 -41.95 7.32
C LEU A 14 -43.45 -43.05 6.22
N THR A 15 -44.52 -43.26 5.51
CA THR A 15 -44.58 -44.24 4.40
C THR A 15 -43.81 -43.80 3.13
N GLY A 16 -43.57 -42.52 2.93
CA GLY A 16 -42.83 -42.01 1.75
C GLY A 16 -41.32 -42.12 1.88
N ILE A 17 -40.82 -42.24 3.10
CA ILE A 17 -39.38 -42.29 3.40
C ILE A 17 -38.82 -43.69 3.15
N GLN A 18 -39.56 -44.74 3.39
CA GLN A 18 -39.11 -46.10 3.13
C GLN A 18 -39.04 -46.42 1.63
N ASP A 19 -39.97 -45.89 0.83
CA ASP A 19 -39.92 -46.05 -0.63
C ASP A 19 -38.78 -45.23 -1.29
N LEU A 20 -38.45 -44.08 -0.69
CA LEU A 20 -37.29 -43.25 -1.12
C LEU A 20 -35.95 -43.92 -0.74
N LEU A 21 -35.89 -44.51 0.45
CA LEU A 21 -34.69 -45.24 0.93
C LEU A 21 -34.43 -46.50 0.10
N THR A 22 -35.48 -47.23 -0.34
CA THR A 22 -35.32 -48.39 -1.20
C THR A 22 -34.84 -47.99 -2.61
N LYS A 23 -35.37 -46.91 -3.18
CA LYS A 23 -34.92 -46.39 -4.50
C LYS A 23 -33.55 -45.76 -4.47
N LEU A 24 -33.10 -45.25 -3.31
CA LEU A 24 -31.73 -44.74 -3.11
C LEU A 24 -30.72 -45.88 -2.94
N LYS A 25 -31.12 -47.01 -2.31
CA LYS A 25 -30.29 -48.21 -2.22
C LYS A 25 -30.03 -48.85 -3.59
N GLU A 26 -31.01 -48.91 -4.48
CA GLU A 26 -30.84 -49.43 -5.85
C GLU A 26 -29.95 -48.58 -6.74
N LYS A 27 -29.73 -47.28 -6.39
CA LYS A 27 -28.84 -46.36 -7.12
C LYS A 27 -27.46 -46.16 -6.48
N ALA A 28 -27.24 -46.66 -5.26
CA ALA A 28 -26.00 -46.47 -4.52
C ALA A 28 -24.78 -47.19 -5.15
N TYR A 29 -25.03 -48.22 -5.92
CA TYR A 29 -23.95 -48.96 -6.62
C TYR A 29 -23.30 -48.17 -7.77
N SER A 30 -23.83 -46.97 -8.13
CA SER A 30 -23.32 -46.17 -9.24
C SER A 30 -22.58 -44.89 -8.80
N TYR A 31 -22.56 -44.58 -7.51
CA TYR A 31 -21.91 -43.35 -6.99
C TYR A 31 -21.35 -43.57 -5.57
N PRO A 32 -20.02 -43.56 -5.38
CA PRO A 32 -19.37 -43.83 -4.09
C PRO A 32 -19.78 -42.87 -2.95
N LEU A 33 -20.13 -41.61 -3.31
CA LEU A 33 -20.53 -40.60 -2.32
C LEU A 33 -21.88 -40.90 -1.64
N LEU A 34 -22.73 -41.70 -2.25
CA LEU A 34 -24.05 -42.03 -1.70
C LEU A 34 -23.99 -43.20 -0.72
N ALA A 35 -23.00 -44.10 -0.88
CA ALA A 35 -22.76 -45.22 0.04
C ALA A 35 -22.25 -44.73 1.42
N MET A 36 -21.52 -43.60 1.47
CA MET A 36 -20.98 -43.06 2.71
C MET A 36 -22.06 -42.43 3.64
N ILE A 37 -23.20 -41.98 3.08
CA ILE A 37 -24.30 -41.38 3.86
C ILE A 37 -25.18 -42.46 4.49
N LEU A 38 -25.20 -43.64 3.91
CA LEU A 38 -26.03 -44.74 4.36
C LEU A 38 -25.36 -45.65 5.39
N SER A 39 -24.04 -45.63 5.52
CA SER A 39 -23.32 -46.46 6.51
C SER A 39 -23.23 -45.83 7.91
N SER A 40 -23.69 -44.59 8.09
CA SER A 40 -23.62 -43.88 9.39
C SER A 40 -24.88 -44.04 10.26
N CYS A 41 -25.91 -44.72 9.78
CA CYS A 41 -27.07 -44.98 10.56
C CYS A 41 -26.95 -46.31 11.30
N GLY A 42 -26.47 -46.29 12.55
CA GLY A 42 -26.49 -47.45 13.45
C GLY A 42 -27.90 -47.92 13.69
N SER A 43 -28.13 -49.21 13.48
CA SER A 43 -29.38 -49.85 13.80
C SER A 43 -29.52 -50.07 15.32
N ASN A 44 -30.47 -49.36 15.96
CA ASN A 44 -30.94 -49.74 17.28
C ASN A 44 -31.77 -50.97 17.14
N THR A 45 -31.22 -52.14 17.44
CA THR A 45 -31.96 -53.33 17.66
C THR A 45 -31.84 -53.72 19.12
N ILE A 46 -32.98 -53.76 19.77
CA ILE A 46 -33.16 -54.22 21.14
C ILE A 46 -32.87 -55.70 21.19
N CYS A 47 -31.77 -56.10 21.86
CA CYS A 47 -31.52 -57.51 22.17
C CYS A 47 -32.38 -57.94 23.36
N THR A 48 -33.32 -58.75 23.08
CA THR A 48 -33.95 -59.54 24.15
C THR A 48 -33.28 -60.92 24.18
N THR A 49 -32.52 -61.17 25.24
CA THR A 49 -31.93 -62.46 25.56
C THR A 49 -33.01 -63.44 25.88
N VAL A 50 -33.18 -64.50 25.08
CA VAL A 50 -33.90 -65.70 25.49
C VAL A 50 -32.93 -66.84 25.62
N THR A 51 -32.59 -67.16 26.86
CA THR A 51 -31.80 -68.35 27.20
C THR A 51 -32.68 -69.57 27.17
N THR A 52 -32.53 -70.46 26.23
CA THR A 52 -33.06 -71.82 26.37
C THR A 52 -31.92 -72.82 26.21
N THR A 53 -31.46 -73.35 27.31
CA THR A 53 -30.66 -74.54 27.38
C THR A 53 -31.47 -75.74 27.03
N THR A 54 -31.16 -76.41 25.92
CA THR A 54 -31.51 -77.81 25.74
C THR A 54 -30.30 -78.57 25.25
N ASP A 55 -29.61 -79.25 26.14
CA ASP A 55 -28.62 -80.27 25.84
C ASP A 55 -29.25 -81.35 24.95
N ASN A 56 -28.69 -81.56 23.77
CA ASN A 56 -28.64 -82.85 23.10
C ASN A 56 -27.45 -82.88 22.09
N ALA A 57 -26.32 -83.31 22.60
CA ALA A 57 -25.22 -83.74 21.73
C ALA A 57 -25.61 -85.08 21.10
N SER A 58 -25.77 -85.05 19.80
CA SER A 58 -25.80 -86.31 19.03
C SER A 58 -24.39 -86.56 18.44
N THR A 59 -23.74 -87.64 18.94
CA THR A 59 -22.57 -88.23 18.31
C THR A 59 -23.07 -89.23 17.29
N THR A 60 -22.77 -89.03 15.98
CA THR A 60 -22.96 -90.03 14.92
C THR A 60 -21.64 -90.40 14.33
N THR A 61 -21.30 -91.66 14.38
CA THR A 61 -20.26 -92.33 13.70
C THR A 61 -20.79 -93.10 12.44
N ASP A 62 -20.06 -92.91 11.33
CA ASP A 62 -20.05 -93.74 10.07
C ASP A 62 -21.16 -93.46 9.01
N ASP A 63 -20.59 -93.31 7.85
CA ASP A 63 -20.93 -93.72 6.46
C ASP A 63 -21.17 -92.53 5.47
N ALA A 64 -20.77 -92.63 4.24
CA ALA A 64 -20.64 -91.68 3.15
C ALA A 64 -21.97 -91.08 2.65
N SER A 65 -22.95 -90.83 3.52
CA SER A 65 -24.18 -90.06 3.27
C SER A 65 -24.18 -88.80 4.06
N THR A 66 -24.44 -87.68 3.40
CA THR A 66 -24.77 -86.40 4.10
C THR A 66 -25.74 -86.62 5.20
N VAL A 67 -25.35 -86.40 6.42
CA VAL A 67 -26.32 -86.46 7.59
C VAL A 67 -26.94 -85.05 7.68
N PRO A 68 -28.23 -84.87 7.47
CA PRO A 68 -28.92 -83.59 7.72
C PRO A 68 -28.93 -83.32 9.20
N VAL A 69 -28.35 -82.21 9.62
CA VAL A 69 -28.34 -81.78 11.00
C VAL A 69 -29.53 -80.79 11.21
N THR A 70 -30.40 -81.19 12.13
CA THR A 70 -31.55 -80.37 12.51
C THR A 70 -31.38 -79.77 13.93
N SER A 71 -30.18 -79.71 14.42
CA SER A 71 -29.89 -79.22 15.79
C SER A 71 -29.18 -77.89 15.79
N ASN A 72 -29.45 -77.01 16.78
CA ASN A 72 -28.84 -75.68 16.91
C ASN A 72 -27.36 -75.64 17.39
N SER A 73 -26.74 -76.80 17.61
CA SER A 73 -25.32 -76.88 18.00
C SER A 73 -24.69 -78.19 17.60
N VAL A 74 -23.65 -78.17 16.85
CA VAL A 74 -22.93 -79.34 16.34
C VAL A 74 -21.46 -79.25 16.71
N VAL A 75 -20.87 -80.38 17.19
CA VAL A 75 -19.43 -80.51 17.43
C VAL A 75 -18.84 -81.40 16.36
N VAL A 76 -17.86 -80.89 15.58
CA VAL A 76 -17.15 -81.65 14.57
C VAL A 76 -16.09 -82.53 15.25
N VAL A 77 -16.16 -83.85 15.05
CA VAL A 77 -15.18 -84.79 15.57
C VAL A 77 -14.30 -85.35 14.42
N ALA A 78 -13.16 -85.92 14.71
CA ALA A 78 -12.10 -86.28 13.74
C ALA A 78 -12.54 -87.30 12.67
N GLU A 79 -13.66 -88.00 12.80
CA GLU A 79 -14.15 -89.02 11.84
C GLU A 79 -15.33 -88.50 10.99
N MET A 80 -15.70 -87.23 11.06
CA MET A 80 -16.77 -86.65 10.24
C MET A 80 -16.24 -86.26 8.87
N GLU A 81 -16.66 -87.00 7.84
CA GLU A 81 -16.31 -86.68 6.48
C GLU A 81 -17.24 -85.71 5.78
N ASN A 82 -18.51 -85.76 6.11
CA ASN A 82 -19.53 -84.90 5.49
C ASN A 82 -20.60 -84.37 6.55
N LEU A 83 -20.75 -83.09 6.65
CA LEU A 83 -21.80 -82.45 7.45
C LEU A 83 -22.66 -81.60 6.52
N GLY A 84 -23.96 -81.85 6.46
CA GLY A 84 -24.96 -81.08 5.73
C GLY A 84 -25.79 -80.30 6.68
N LEU A 85 -25.93 -79.03 6.52
CA LEU A 85 -26.75 -78.12 7.36
C LEU A 85 -28.02 -77.77 6.60
N VAL A 86 -29.16 -77.69 7.29
CA VAL A 86 -30.45 -77.45 6.67
C VAL A 86 -31.41 -76.68 7.60
N GLY A 87 -31.75 -75.49 7.20
CA GLY A 87 -32.98 -74.81 7.55
C GLY A 87 -33.12 -74.17 8.93
N VAL A 88 -32.05 -74.00 9.71
CA VAL A 88 -31.99 -73.25 10.98
C VAL A 88 -30.62 -72.71 11.21
N ASN A 89 -30.50 -71.60 11.96
CA ASN A 89 -29.19 -71.03 12.33
C ASN A 89 -28.41 -72.07 13.18
N ASP A 90 -27.40 -72.71 12.61
CA ASP A 90 -26.62 -73.73 13.28
C ASP A 90 -25.33 -73.17 13.88
N THR A 91 -24.95 -73.65 15.04
CA THR A 91 -23.66 -73.34 15.65
C THR A 91 -22.78 -74.58 15.64
N ILE A 92 -21.70 -74.52 14.85
CA ILE A 92 -20.79 -75.63 14.66
C ILE A 92 -19.50 -75.34 15.40
N THR A 93 -18.98 -76.28 16.14
CA THR A 93 -17.68 -76.21 16.79
C THR A 93 -16.74 -77.27 16.28
N ALA A 94 -15.51 -76.85 15.95
CA ALA A 94 -14.46 -77.69 15.46
C ALA A 94 -13.10 -77.34 16.09
N THR A 95 -12.13 -78.26 15.94
CA THR A 95 -10.73 -77.97 16.28
C THR A 95 -9.86 -78.17 15.04
N ASN A 96 -8.63 -77.64 15.05
CA ASN A 96 -7.68 -77.84 13.96
C ASN A 96 -7.38 -79.32 13.73
N SER A 97 -7.47 -80.20 14.75
CA SER A 97 -7.27 -81.65 14.61
C SER A 97 -8.48 -82.39 14.00
N THR A 98 -9.65 -81.76 14.03
CA THR A 98 -10.87 -82.34 13.45
C THR A 98 -11.18 -81.87 12.05
N LEU A 99 -10.56 -80.80 11.59
CA LEU A 99 -10.69 -80.24 10.24
C LEU A 99 -9.56 -80.76 9.38
N THR A 100 -9.78 -81.83 8.71
CA THR A 100 -8.83 -82.46 7.77
C THR A 100 -9.21 -82.10 6.32
N SER A 101 -8.35 -82.47 5.36
CA SER A 101 -8.67 -82.25 3.94
C SER A 101 -9.85 -83.10 3.43
N GLY A 102 -10.28 -84.11 4.20
CA GLY A 102 -11.48 -84.91 3.92
C GLY A 102 -12.74 -84.40 4.54
N THR A 103 -12.64 -83.41 5.49
CA THR A 103 -13.82 -82.78 6.20
C THR A 103 -14.58 -81.92 5.23
N ARG A 104 -15.93 -82.14 5.21
CA ARG A 104 -16.85 -81.39 4.35
C ARG A 104 -18.02 -80.90 5.17
N ILE A 105 -18.17 -79.59 5.26
CA ILE A 105 -19.27 -78.86 5.91
C ILE A 105 -19.99 -78.04 4.83
N VAL A 106 -21.27 -78.38 4.57
CA VAL A 106 -22.00 -77.74 3.47
C VAL A 106 -23.40 -77.35 4.01
N ASP A 107 -23.66 -76.05 4.03
CA ASP A 107 -24.99 -75.55 4.12
C ASP A 107 -25.62 -75.39 2.74
N THR A 108 -26.90 -75.76 2.61
CA THR A 108 -27.67 -75.62 1.38
C THR A 108 -28.85 -74.66 1.49
N ASP A 109 -29.09 -74.10 2.66
CA ASP A 109 -30.13 -73.09 2.87
C ASP A 109 -29.51 -71.68 2.87
N PRO A 110 -29.74 -70.87 1.87
CA PRO A 110 -29.19 -69.53 1.82
C PRO A 110 -29.98 -68.50 2.65
N TYR A 111 -30.92 -68.87 3.48
CA TYR A 111 -31.81 -68.00 4.21
C TYR A 111 -31.65 -68.07 5.74
N ASP A 112 -30.77 -68.84 6.27
CA ASP A 112 -30.41 -68.90 7.69
C ASP A 112 -29.02 -68.24 7.90
N ASN A 113 -28.46 -68.34 9.09
CA ASN A 113 -27.21 -67.73 9.45
C ASN A 113 -26.42 -68.70 10.35
N ASP A 114 -25.58 -69.48 9.67
CA ASP A 114 -24.80 -70.53 10.31
C ASP A 114 -23.46 -70.01 10.82
N THR A 115 -23.01 -70.49 11.95
CA THR A 115 -21.75 -70.15 12.55
C THR A 115 -20.85 -71.35 12.76
N LEU A 116 -19.64 -71.35 12.19
CA LEU A 116 -18.57 -72.36 12.42
C LEU A 116 -17.45 -71.76 13.29
N THR A 117 -17.31 -72.26 14.51
CA THR A 117 -16.21 -71.86 15.40
C THR A 117 -15.14 -72.94 15.40
N ILE A 118 -13.91 -72.57 15.02
CA ILE A 118 -12.75 -73.45 14.97
C ILE A 118 -11.74 -73.01 16.03
N THR A 119 -11.53 -73.89 17.02
CA THR A 119 -10.49 -73.61 18.02
C THR A 119 -9.15 -74.22 17.58
N ALA A 120 -8.21 -73.35 17.33
CA ALA A 120 -6.89 -73.72 16.83
C ALA A 120 -5.82 -73.72 17.94
N ASN A 121 -5.16 -74.86 18.09
CA ASN A 121 -3.98 -75.00 18.95
C ASN A 121 -2.66 -75.24 18.14
N ASP A 122 -2.79 -75.36 16.83
CA ASP A 122 -1.73 -75.48 15.85
C ASP A 122 -2.21 -74.95 14.50
N ASP A 123 -1.34 -74.89 13.49
CA ASP A 123 -1.71 -74.40 12.14
C ASP A 123 -2.80 -75.30 11.51
N ILE A 124 -3.60 -74.67 10.64
CA ILE A 124 -4.65 -75.36 9.89
C ILE A 124 -4.13 -75.56 8.44
N ILE A 125 -3.33 -76.56 8.25
CA ILE A 125 -2.72 -76.92 6.96
C ILE A 125 -3.68 -77.75 6.10
N GLY A 126 -4.68 -78.39 6.73
CA GLY A 126 -5.72 -79.12 6.01
C GLY A 126 -6.56 -78.19 5.15
N THR A 127 -7.14 -78.75 4.11
CA THR A 127 -8.00 -78.05 3.17
C THR A 127 -9.46 -78.55 3.28
N PRO A 128 -10.15 -78.34 4.43
CA PRO A 128 -11.54 -78.73 4.59
C PRO A 128 -12.40 -78.03 3.57
N THR A 129 -13.45 -78.65 3.09
CA THR A 129 -14.49 -77.98 2.30
C THR A 129 -15.58 -77.43 3.20
N VAL A 130 -15.68 -76.06 3.21
CA VAL A 130 -16.75 -75.34 3.89
C VAL A 130 -17.49 -74.51 2.87
N SER A 131 -18.81 -74.72 2.76
CA SER A 131 -19.61 -74.04 1.76
C SER A 131 -20.98 -73.69 2.34
N GLY A 132 -21.38 -72.40 2.17
CA GLY A 132 -22.66 -71.87 2.62
C GLY A 132 -22.74 -71.49 4.10
N VAL A 133 -21.74 -71.67 4.89
CA VAL A 133 -21.67 -71.22 6.28
C VAL A 133 -21.33 -69.71 6.28
N GLU A 134 -22.23 -68.88 6.80
CA GLU A 134 -22.13 -67.44 6.67
C GLU A 134 -21.04 -66.85 7.55
N GLU A 135 -20.89 -67.35 8.77
CA GLU A 135 -19.87 -66.86 9.70
C GLU A 135 -18.90 -68.02 10.11
N ILE A 136 -17.63 -67.83 9.87
CA ILE A 136 -16.59 -68.77 10.28
C ILE A 136 -15.63 -68.02 11.24
N LEU A 137 -15.48 -68.56 12.45
CA LEU A 137 -14.52 -68.04 13.43
C LEU A 137 -13.36 -69.00 13.65
N PHE A 138 -12.18 -68.61 13.29
CA PHE A 138 -10.94 -69.24 13.73
C PHE A 138 -10.43 -68.55 15.00
N SER A 139 -10.42 -69.28 16.12
CA SER A 139 -9.98 -68.74 17.40
C SER A 139 -8.79 -69.50 17.95
N THR A 140 -7.78 -68.80 18.45
CA THR A 140 -6.69 -69.39 19.20
C THR A 140 -6.52 -68.73 20.55
N SER A 141 -6.16 -69.50 21.57
CA SER A 141 -5.74 -69.01 22.88
C SER A 141 -4.29 -69.42 23.18
N ALA A 142 -3.59 -69.99 22.22
CA ALA A 142 -2.23 -70.44 22.38
C ALA A 142 -1.24 -69.25 22.50
N THR A 143 -0.16 -69.48 23.21
CA THR A 143 0.95 -68.54 23.28
C THR A 143 1.95 -68.73 22.11
N LYS A 144 1.89 -69.87 21.51
CA LYS A 144 2.72 -70.33 20.40
C LYS A 144 1.99 -71.45 19.69
N LEU A 145 2.02 -71.45 18.35
CA LEU A 145 1.47 -72.52 17.52
C LEU A 145 2.63 -73.37 16.99
N GLY A 146 2.57 -74.71 17.18
CA GLY A 146 3.60 -75.62 16.71
C GLY A 146 5.00 -75.22 17.10
N ASN A 147 5.86 -75.01 16.09
CA ASN A 147 7.25 -74.59 16.28
C ASN A 147 7.55 -73.14 16.06
N ASP A 148 6.57 -72.35 15.65
CA ASP A 148 6.75 -70.94 15.33
C ASP A 148 5.70 -70.04 16.03
N TYR A 149 5.63 -68.75 15.58
CA TYR A 149 4.79 -67.73 16.12
C TYR A 149 3.84 -67.16 15.08
N GLU A 150 3.61 -67.93 14.01
CA GLU A 150 2.65 -67.61 12.95
C GLU A 150 1.40 -68.47 13.09
N PHE A 151 0.30 -68.01 12.56
CA PHE A 151 -0.96 -68.74 12.47
C PHE A 151 -1.26 -68.99 10.98
N ASP A 152 -0.93 -70.17 10.48
CA ASP A 152 -1.06 -70.50 9.07
C ASP A 152 -2.40 -71.19 8.81
N VAL A 153 -3.17 -70.62 7.85
CA VAL A 153 -4.48 -71.18 7.46
C VAL A 153 -4.67 -71.15 5.96
N ASN A 154 -5.08 -72.30 5.42
CA ASN A 154 -5.39 -72.47 4.01
C ASN A 154 -6.89 -72.47 3.75
N LEU A 155 -7.39 -71.48 2.99
CA LEU A 155 -8.80 -71.22 2.73
C LEU A 155 -9.27 -71.69 1.34
N VAL A 156 -8.55 -72.56 0.66
CA VAL A 156 -8.79 -72.92 -0.77
C VAL A 156 -10.22 -73.42 -1.05
N ASN A 157 -10.85 -74.14 -0.13
CA ASN A 157 -12.13 -74.74 -0.31
C ASN A 157 -13.24 -74.09 0.59
N ILE A 158 -12.98 -72.90 1.11
CA ILE A 158 -13.97 -72.13 1.84
C ILE A 158 -14.68 -71.20 0.86
N THR A 159 -15.97 -71.37 0.69
CA THR A 159 -16.79 -70.63 -0.29
C THR A 159 -18.18 -70.30 0.25
N GLY A 160 -18.74 -69.16 -0.16
CA GLY A 160 -20.11 -68.75 0.21
C GLY A 160 -20.22 -68.20 1.62
N SER A 161 -19.13 -67.94 2.33
CA SER A 161 -19.16 -67.32 3.65
C SER A 161 -19.18 -65.80 3.54
N ASP A 162 -20.00 -65.18 4.34
CA ASP A 162 -20.08 -63.71 4.43
C ASP A 162 -18.81 -63.14 5.07
N THR A 163 -18.30 -63.85 6.12
CA THR A 163 -17.08 -63.45 6.79
C THR A 163 -16.38 -64.63 7.42
N VAL A 164 -15.03 -64.66 7.23
CA VAL A 164 -14.14 -65.56 7.99
C VAL A 164 -13.35 -64.72 9.00
N THR A 165 -13.57 -64.99 10.28
CA THR A 165 -12.94 -64.18 11.37
C THR A 165 -11.80 -64.96 11.99
N PHE A 166 -10.70 -64.22 12.25
CA PHE A 166 -9.53 -64.73 12.96
C PHE A 166 -9.30 -63.99 14.25
N GLU A 167 -9.29 -64.68 15.36
CA GLU A 167 -9.09 -64.10 16.67
C GLU A 167 -8.00 -64.82 17.45
N ASN A 168 -7.20 -64.03 18.17
CA ASN A 168 -6.31 -64.52 19.19
C ASN A 168 -6.81 -63.98 20.56
N THR A 169 -7.38 -64.89 21.36
CA THR A 169 -7.98 -64.51 22.62
C THR A 169 -6.99 -64.38 23.76
N ASN A 170 -5.72 -64.72 23.56
CA ASN A 170 -4.66 -64.60 24.56
C ASN A 170 -3.87 -63.30 24.39
N SER A 171 -4.09 -62.39 25.27
CA SER A 171 -3.42 -61.09 25.28
C SER A 171 -1.90 -61.17 25.48
N ASN A 172 -1.41 -62.26 26.03
CA ASN A 172 0.01 -62.57 26.24
C ASN A 172 0.63 -63.42 25.11
N SER A 173 -0.16 -63.67 24.08
CA SER A 173 0.33 -64.51 22.93
C SER A 173 1.49 -63.80 22.22
N LEU A 174 2.49 -64.61 21.83
CA LEU A 174 3.58 -64.18 20.95
C LEU A 174 3.20 -64.36 19.47
N ILE A 175 2.08 -64.98 19.17
CA ILE A 175 1.54 -65.13 17.81
C ILE A 175 1.04 -63.73 17.37
N LYS A 176 1.80 -63.09 16.52
CA LYS A 176 1.49 -61.75 15.97
C LYS A 176 1.27 -61.78 14.47
N THR A 177 1.68 -62.82 13.81
CA THR A 177 1.55 -63.06 12.37
C THR A 177 0.40 -63.98 12.05
N LEU A 178 -0.43 -63.62 11.11
CA LEU A 178 -1.44 -64.42 10.48
C LEU A 178 -1.06 -64.63 9.02
N ASP A 179 -0.82 -65.87 8.60
CA ASP A 179 -0.47 -66.24 7.23
C ASP A 179 -1.64 -67.03 6.58
N LEU A 180 -2.30 -66.39 5.65
CA LEU A 180 -3.46 -66.89 4.95
C LEU A 180 -3.14 -67.24 3.51
N THR A 181 -3.43 -68.46 3.12
CA THR A 181 -3.26 -68.89 1.75
C THR A 181 -4.60 -69.22 1.07
N ASN A 182 -4.64 -69.00 -0.26
CA ASN A 182 -5.84 -69.25 -1.09
C ASN A 182 -7.07 -68.45 -0.67
N VAL A 183 -6.92 -67.22 -0.24
CA VAL A 183 -8.03 -66.34 0.20
C VAL A 183 -8.94 -66.00 -0.96
N GLY A 184 -10.21 -66.28 -0.84
CA GLY A 184 -11.26 -65.94 -1.81
C GLY A 184 -12.62 -65.57 -1.16
N VAL A 185 -12.61 -65.29 0.14
CA VAL A 185 -13.78 -64.93 0.97
C VAL A 185 -13.42 -63.68 1.83
N PRO A 186 -14.36 -62.90 2.30
CA PRO A 186 -14.11 -61.80 3.21
C PRO A 186 -13.49 -62.26 4.53
N ILE A 187 -12.47 -61.50 5.02
CA ILE A 187 -11.68 -61.82 6.20
C ILE A 187 -11.84 -60.74 7.25
N SER A 188 -12.15 -61.11 8.48
CA SER A 188 -12.10 -60.24 9.66
C SER A 188 -10.95 -60.67 10.57
N VAL A 189 -10.12 -59.74 10.99
CA VAL A 189 -8.95 -60.02 11.81
C VAL A 189 -8.98 -59.28 13.13
N GLY A 190 -8.92 -60.04 14.21
CA GLY A 190 -8.94 -59.58 15.58
C GLY A 190 -7.68 -58.76 15.98
N SER A 191 -7.78 -58.14 17.14
CA SER A 191 -6.86 -57.07 17.57
C SER A 191 -5.40 -57.54 17.94
N HIS A 192 -5.12 -58.83 17.99
CA HIS A 192 -3.84 -59.36 18.41
C HIS A 192 -2.85 -59.62 17.25
N PHE A 193 -3.31 -59.62 16.04
CA PHE A 193 -2.47 -59.78 14.87
C PHE A 193 -1.94 -58.41 14.38
N SER A 194 -0.65 -58.24 14.38
CA SER A 194 0.03 -57.04 13.90
C SER A 194 0.72 -57.23 12.55
N THR A 195 0.84 -58.47 12.07
CA THR A 195 1.33 -58.78 10.74
C THR A 195 0.36 -59.77 10.07
N ILE A 196 -0.05 -59.41 8.84
CA ILE A 196 -0.94 -60.27 8.04
C ILE A 196 -0.28 -60.55 6.69
N LYS A 197 -0.07 -61.78 6.37
CA LYS A 197 0.37 -62.24 5.06
C LYS A 197 -0.82 -62.91 4.37
N VAL A 198 -1.11 -62.50 3.14
CA VAL A 198 -2.24 -63.05 2.40
C VAL A 198 -1.81 -63.52 1.01
N ALA A 199 -2.03 -64.75 0.72
CA ALA A 199 -1.97 -65.27 -0.65
C ALA A 199 -3.40 -65.46 -1.15
N GLY A 200 -3.84 -64.63 -2.09
CA GLY A 200 -5.16 -64.69 -2.68
C GLY A 200 -5.32 -65.82 -3.68
N GLN A 201 -6.56 -66.21 -3.95
CA GLN A 201 -6.91 -67.09 -5.07
C GLN A 201 -6.83 -66.31 -6.38
N ALA A 202 -6.43 -67.00 -7.43
CA ALA A 202 -6.45 -66.40 -8.76
C ALA A 202 -7.87 -65.92 -9.13
N ASP A 203 -7.94 -64.71 -9.68
CA ASP A 203 -9.18 -64.04 -10.11
C ASP A 203 -10.23 -63.75 -8.99
N LYS A 204 -9.80 -63.71 -7.74
CA LYS A 204 -10.65 -63.32 -6.60
C LYS A 204 -10.18 -62.07 -5.92
N ASP A 205 -11.11 -61.32 -5.32
CA ASP A 205 -10.82 -60.17 -4.49
C ASP A 205 -10.36 -60.63 -3.10
N ILE A 206 -9.51 -59.82 -2.46
CA ILE A 206 -9.15 -59.98 -1.05
C ILE A 206 -9.89 -58.87 -0.28
N ASN A 207 -10.82 -59.27 0.61
CA ASN A 207 -11.57 -58.38 1.49
C ASN A 207 -11.09 -58.63 2.93
N LEU A 208 -10.53 -57.62 3.58
CA LEU A 208 -10.03 -57.71 4.95
C LEU A 208 -10.64 -56.68 5.87
N ASP A 209 -11.21 -57.14 6.97
CA ASP A 209 -11.58 -56.28 8.12
C ASP A 209 -10.56 -56.49 9.24
N ILE A 210 -9.84 -55.45 9.62
CA ILE A 210 -8.77 -55.54 10.62
C ILE A 210 -9.10 -54.72 11.86
N SER A 211 -8.71 -55.21 13.04
CA SER A 211 -9.01 -54.58 14.34
C SER A 211 -7.75 -54.22 15.15
N ALA A 212 -6.57 -54.33 14.57
CA ALA A 212 -5.28 -53.91 15.15
C ALA A 212 -4.48 -53.08 14.17
N ASP A 213 -3.51 -52.31 14.67
CA ASP A 213 -2.47 -51.74 13.80
C ASP A 213 -1.69 -52.84 13.12
N THR A 214 -1.68 -52.85 11.80
CA THR A 214 -1.29 -54.04 11.04
C THR A 214 -0.31 -53.73 9.90
N THR A 215 0.73 -54.53 9.80
CA THR A 215 1.57 -54.66 8.60
C THR A 215 1.00 -55.78 7.71
N LEU A 216 0.58 -55.40 6.50
CA LEU A 216 -0.05 -56.26 5.54
C LEU A 216 0.89 -56.54 4.36
N SER A 217 0.98 -57.77 3.95
CA SER A 217 1.58 -58.14 2.66
C SER A 217 0.64 -59.07 1.89
N THR A 218 0.49 -58.86 0.59
CA THR A 218 -0.35 -59.72 -0.26
C THR A 218 0.47 -60.32 -1.40
N THR A 219 0.21 -61.60 -1.72
CA THR A 219 0.84 -62.33 -2.82
C THR A 219 -0.24 -63.06 -3.64
N GLY A 220 0.13 -63.49 -4.85
CA GLY A 220 -0.80 -64.17 -5.76
C GLY A 220 -1.53 -63.20 -6.70
N SER A 221 -2.11 -63.72 -7.75
CA SER A 221 -2.83 -62.92 -8.76
C SER A 221 -4.25 -62.64 -8.25
N THR A 222 -4.43 -61.57 -7.52
CA THR A 222 -5.73 -61.12 -7.02
C THR A 222 -6.29 -59.99 -7.89
N LYS A 223 -7.62 -59.84 -7.93
CA LYS A 223 -8.25 -58.71 -8.61
C LYS A 223 -8.12 -57.46 -7.77
N ASP A 224 -8.94 -57.33 -6.74
CA ASP A 224 -8.92 -56.16 -5.87
C ASP A 224 -8.50 -56.53 -4.43
N LEU A 225 -7.85 -55.60 -3.77
CA LEU A 225 -7.57 -55.66 -2.34
C LEU A 225 -8.40 -54.60 -1.62
N LEU A 226 -9.36 -55.03 -0.84
CA LEU A 226 -10.17 -54.13 0.00
C LEU A 226 -9.79 -54.35 1.47
N VAL A 227 -9.37 -53.27 2.15
CA VAL A 227 -9.05 -53.30 3.58
C VAL A 227 -9.91 -52.27 4.34
N ASN A 228 -10.70 -52.76 5.30
CA ASN A 228 -11.41 -51.93 6.26
C ASN A 228 -10.64 -52.01 7.60
N ALA A 229 -10.09 -50.89 8.05
CA ALA A 229 -9.17 -50.93 9.20
C ALA A 229 -9.81 -50.57 10.55
N ASN A 230 -11.09 -50.20 10.60
CA ASN A 230 -11.87 -49.92 11.82
C ASN A 230 -11.16 -48.97 12.79
N GLY A 231 -10.49 -47.89 12.28
CA GLY A 231 -9.78 -46.91 13.09
C GLY A 231 -8.38 -47.35 13.53
N LYS A 232 -7.78 -48.30 12.84
CA LYS A 232 -6.39 -48.79 13.08
C LYS A 232 -5.50 -48.41 11.94
N SER A 233 -4.19 -48.38 12.18
CA SER A 233 -3.19 -48.04 11.17
C SER A 233 -2.88 -49.28 10.28
N VAL A 234 -2.70 -49.05 8.98
CA VAL A 234 -2.37 -50.06 8.00
C VAL A 234 -1.04 -49.70 7.34
N THR A 235 -0.10 -50.64 7.38
CA THR A 235 1.11 -50.61 6.59
C THR A 235 1.06 -51.70 5.54
N LEU A 236 0.79 -51.35 4.29
CA LEU A 236 0.87 -52.34 3.17
C LEU A 236 2.32 -52.39 2.64
N SER A 237 3.06 -53.36 3.09
CA SER A 237 4.47 -53.49 2.78
C SER A 237 4.77 -54.04 1.36
N SER A 238 3.83 -54.79 0.79
CA SER A 238 3.86 -55.28 -0.59
C SER A 238 2.49 -55.73 -1.04
N SER A 239 2.19 -55.59 -2.32
CA SER A 239 0.96 -56.11 -2.89
C SER A 239 1.17 -56.61 -4.32
N THR A 240 0.51 -57.73 -4.62
CA THR A 240 0.44 -58.30 -6.00
C THR A 240 -0.97 -58.20 -6.57
N ALA A 241 -1.82 -57.34 -5.97
CA ALA A 241 -3.14 -57.02 -6.54
C ALA A 241 -2.96 -56.45 -7.97
N THR A 242 -3.76 -56.93 -8.90
CA THR A 242 -3.63 -56.59 -10.33
C THR A 242 -4.67 -55.55 -10.79
N GLN A 243 -5.63 -55.19 -9.93
CA GLN A 243 -6.64 -54.20 -10.23
C GLN A 243 -6.60 -53.07 -9.20
N ASP A 244 -7.44 -53.08 -8.17
CA ASP A 244 -7.57 -51.96 -7.28
C ASP A 244 -7.07 -52.29 -5.86
N ILE A 245 -6.43 -51.32 -5.20
CA ILE A 245 -6.19 -51.29 -3.76
C ILE A 245 -7.13 -50.27 -3.14
N ILE A 246 -7.98 -50.73 -2.21
CA ILE A 246 -8.96 -49.89 -1.52
C ILE A 246 -8.74 -50.05 -0.01
N ILE A 247 -8.39 -48.92 0.67
CA ILE A 247 -8.23 -48.90 2.12
C ILE A 247 -9.24 -47.90 2.71
N ASN A 248 -10.10 -48.43 3.57
CA ASN A 248 -11.16 -47.65 4.21
C ASN A 248 -11.06 -47.65 5.74
N LYS A 249 -11.49 -46.57 6.36
CA LYS A 249 -11.63 -46.42 7.81
C LYS A 249 -10.37 -46.67 8.62
N ALA A 250 -9.19 -46.52 8.04
CA ALA A 250 -7.93 -46.61 8.79
C ALA A 250 -7.70 -45.35 9.62
N LEU A 251 -6.90 -45.50 10.68
CA LEU A 251 -6.33 -44.31 11.38
C LEU A 251 -5.23 -43.69 10.53
N ASN A 252 -4.29 -44.50 10.07
CA ASN A 252 -3.22 -44.10 9.12
C ASN A 252 -3.01 -45.20 8.09
N ALA A 253 -2.50 -44.83 6.91
CA ALA A 253 -2.16 -45.77 5.88
C ALA A 253 -0.76 -45.49 5.30
N ASP A 254 0.12 -46.47 5.31
CA ASP A 254 1.42 -46.45 4.63
C ASP A 254 1.40 -47.56 3.57
N ILE A 255 1.43 -47.16 2.30
CA ILE A 255 1.23 -48.10 1.19
C ILE A 255 2.49 -48.18 0.33
N THR A 256 3.09 -49.35 0.26
CA THR A 256 4.13 -49.71 -0.70
C THR A 256 3.58 -50.79 -1.60
N ALA A 257 3.37 -50.51 -2.88
CA ALA A 257 2.74 -51.42 -3.80
C ALA A 257 3.64 -51.61 -5.05
N ALA A 258 4.07 -52.82 -5.29
CA ALA A 258 5.13 -53.14 -6.24
C ALA A 258 4.66 -53.76 -7.56
N SER A 259 3.37 -54.03 -7.81
CA SER A 259 2.93 -54.72 -9.02
C SER A 259 1.85 -53.99 -9.80
N ALA A 260 1.59 -54.45 -11.01
CA ALA A 260 0.73 -53.77 -12.00
C ALA A 260 -0.68 -53.49 -11.46
N LEU A 261 -0.87 -52.28 -10.91
CA LEU A 261 -2.12 -51.83 -10.35
C LEU A 261 -2.95 -51.02 -11.34
N ARG A 262 -4.26 -51.15 -11.26
CA ARG A 262 -5.20 -50.31 -12.00
C ARG A 262 -5.45 -49.03 -11.23
N ASN A 263 -5.93 -49.12 -9.97
CA ASN A 263 -6.21 -47.95 -9.16
C ASN A 263 -5.79 -48.15 -7.68
N VAL A 264 -5.58 -47.04 -7.00
CA VAL A 264 -5.45 -46.96 -5.54
C VAL A 264 -6.51 -45.99 -4.99
N ALA A 265 -7.32 -46.47 -4.05
CA ALA A 265 -8.30 -45.65 -3.35
C ALA A 265 -8.12 -45.75 -1.84
N VAL A 266 -7.95 -44.63 -1.15
CA VAL A 266 -7.75 -44.55 0.29
C VAL A 266 -8.75 -43.57 0.89
N ASN A 267 -9.58 -44.04 1.81
CA ASN A 267 -10.58 -43.24 2.51
C ASN A 267 -10.47 -43.46 4.02
N ILE A 268 -9.73 -42.58 4.72
CA ILE A 268 -9.33 -42.80 6.11
C ILE A 268 -9.39 -41.48 6.94
N ASN A 269 -9.11 -41.60 8.25
CA ASN A 269 -9.20 -40.47 9.17
C ASN A 269 -7.83 -39.85 9.56
N GLY A 270 -6.70 -40.44 9.21
CA GLY A 270 -5.38 -39.97 9.58
C GLY A 270 -4.44 -39.80 8.40
N ASP A 271 -3.15 -39.97 8.63
CA ASP A 271 -2.12 -39.72 7.62
C ASP A 271 -2.04 -40.84 6.58
N VAL A 272 -1.77 -40.47 5.33
CA VAL A 272 -1.56 -41.36 4.21
C VAL A 272 -0.15 -41.18 3.66
N THR A 273 0.59 -42.26 3.54
CA THR A 273 1.87 -42.27 2.83
C THR A 273 1.81 -43.29 1.68
N LEU A 274 2.09 -42.88 0.47
CA LEU A 274 2.13 -43.69 -0.74
C LEU A 274 3.56 -43.71 -1.25
N ARG A 275 4.25 -44.88 -1.18
CA ARG A 275 5.68 -44.96 -1.42
C ARG A 275 6.03 -45.41 -2.83
N ASP A 276 5.88 -46.63 -3.16
CA ASP A 276 6.27 -47.20 -4.45
C ASP A 276 5.06 -47.68 -5.26
N LEU A 277 4.45 -46.75 -5.97
CA LEU A 277 3.35 -47.03 -6.89
C LEU A 277 3.81 -47.00 -8.37
N SER A 278 5.06 -47.30 -8.62
CA SER A 278 5.67 -47.23 -9.97
C SER A 278 5.02 -48.19 -10.99
N ALA A 279 4.33 -49.21 -10.54
CA ALA A 279 3.60 -50.15 -11.41
C ALA A 279 2.15 -49.72 -11.69
N LEU A 280 1.63 -48.71 -10.98
CA LEU A 280 0.27 -48.19 -11.13
C LEU A 280 0.09 -47.50 -12.49
N LYS A 281 -1.00 -47.83 -13.20
CA LYS A 281 -1.32 -47.22 -14.50
C LYS A 281 -2.65 -46.46 -14.49
N GLY A 282 -3.43 -46.57 -13.45
CA GLY A 282 -4.72 -45.95 -13.34
C GLY A 282 -4.75 -44.76 -12.40
N ASN A 283 -5.83 -44.68 -11.61
CA ASN A 283 -6.13 -43.53 -10.75
C ASN A 283 -5.56 -43.72 -9.33
N ILE A 284 -5.28 -42.60 -8.71
CA ILE A 284 -5.03 -42.50 -7.27
C ILE A 284 -6.11 -41.59 -6.67
N ASP A 285 -6.92 -42.16 -5.80
CA ASP A 285 -7.98 -41.44 -5.10
C ASP A 285 -7.76 -41.55 -3.59
N VAL A 286 -7.36 -40.44 -2.97
CA VAL A 286 -7.13 -40.34 -1.52
C VAL A 286 -8.04 -39.32 -0.93
N THR A 287 -8.82 -39.73 0.08
CA THR A 287 -9.61 -38.83 0.92
C THR A 287 -9.32 -39.11 2.37
N ASN A 288 -8.78 -38.13 3.09
CA ASN A 288 -8.45 -38.30 4.50
C ASN A 288 -8.68 -37.02 5.32
N VAL A 289 -8.38 -37.11 6.62
CA VAL A 289 -8.40 -35.99 7.57
C VAL A 289 -6.99 -35.66 8.11
N GLY A 290 -5.98 -36.39 7.68
CA GLY A 290 -4.58 -36.19 8.01
C GLY A 290 -3.73 -35.73 6.80
N SER A 291 -2.43 -35.75 6.95
CA SER A 291 -1.49 -35.43 5.87
C SER A 291 -1.48 -36.50 4.77
N ILE A 292 -1.19 -36.08 3.54
CA ILE A 292 -0.97 -37.00 2.42
C ILE A 292 0.46 -36.81 1.93
N ASN A 293 1.20 -37.90 1.87
CA ASN A 293 2.56 -37.94 1.35
C ASN A 293 2.67 -38.95 0.19
N LEU A 294 2.65 -38.45 -1.02
CA LEU A 294 2.86 -39.25 -2.24
C LEU A 294 4.33 -39.21 -2.66
N ILE A 295 5.08 -40.29 -2.38
CA ILE A 295 6.51 -40.33 -2.62
C ILE A 295 6.81 -40.75 -4.07
N SER A 296 6.13 -41.78 -4.60
CA SER A 296 6.39 -42.25 -5.98
C SER A 296 5.16 -42.88 -6.62
N ALA A 297 4.76 -42.34 -7.77
CA ALA A 297 3.71 -42.86 -8.64
C ALA A 297 4.04 -42.54 -10.11
N THR A 298 5.26 -42.83 -10.55
CA THR A 298 5.86 -42.40 -11.82
C THR A 298 5.12 -42.86 -13.09
N ASN A 299 4.37 -43.95 -13.05
CA ASN A 299 3.65 -44.51 -14.21
C ASN A 299 2.11 -44.31 -14.12
N ALA A 300 1.60 -43.64 -13.11
CA ALA A 300 0.16 -43.42 -12.97
C ALA A 300 -0.33 -42.38 -14.01
N THR A 301 -0.87 -42.89 -15.12
CA THR A 301 -1.34 -42.06 -16.25
C THR A 301 -2.81 -41.65 -16.14
N GLY A 302 -3.51 -42.03 -15.06
CA GLY A 302 -4.88 -41.72 -14.81
C GLY A 302 -5.09 -40.42 -14.07
N THR A 303 -6.16 -40.34 -13.33
CA THR A 303 -6.49 -39.19 -12.42
C THR A 303 -5.75 -39.34 -11.09
N LEU A 304 -5.25 -38.23 -10.59
CA LEU A 304 -4.75 -38.09 -9.23
C LEU A 304 -5.66 -37.19 -8.44
N ASN A 305 -6.37 -37.74 -7.46
CA ASN A 305 -7.23 -37.01 -6.53
C ASN A 305 -6.70 -37.18 -5.11
N LEU A 306 -6.18 -36.11 -4.53
CA LEU A 306 -5.67 -36.07 -3.16
C LEU A 306 -6.46 -35.02 -2.37
N ILE A 307 -7.25 -35.47 -1.39
CA ILE A 307 -8.21 -34.62 -0.71
C ILE A 307 -8.10 -34.78 0.81
N ASN A 308 -7.65 -33.69 1.50
CA ASN A 308 -7.72 -33.61 2.95
C ASN A 308 -8.37 -32.30 3.44
N GLU A 309 -9.21 -31.69 2.63
CA GLU A 309 -9.82 -30.37 2.90
C GLU A 309 -10.65 -30.31 4.22
N ARG A 310 -10.96 -31.44 4.83
CA ARG A 310 -11.64 -31.55 6.13
C ARG A 310 -10.69 -31.72 7.32
N ALA A 311 -9.41 -31.81 7.05
CA ALA A 311 -8.37 -31.89 8.06
C ALA A 311 -8.26 -30.57 8.87
N PRO A 312 -7.65 -30.60 10.07
CA PRO A 312 -7.27 -29.35 10.75
C PRO A 312 -6.36 -28.47 9.86
N LEU A 313 -6.45 -27.17 10.04
CA LEU A 313 -5.52 -26.22 9.38
C LEU A 313 -4.07 -26.61 9.65
N GLY A 314 -3.22 -26.47 8.65
CA GLY A 314 -1.81 -26.87 8.73
C GLY A 314 -1.56 -28.34 8.41
N THR A 315 -2.55 -29.05 7.85
CA THR A 315 -2.41 -30.44 7.43
C THR A 315 -2.08 -30.50 5.93
N ASP A 316 -0.86 -30.88 5.59
CA ASP A 316 -0.27 -30.69 4.25
C ASP A 316 -0.45 -31.90 3.32
N ILE A 317 -0.35 -31.63 2.02
CA ILE A 317 -0.21 -32.64 0.97
C ILE A 317 1.15 -32.45 0.30
N THR A 318 1.98 -33.50 0.36
CA THR A 318 3.29 -33.53 -0.27
C THR A 318 3.33 -34.53 -1.42
N ILE A 319 3.85 -34.14 -2.58
CA ILE A 319 3.99 -34.97 -3.78
C ILE A 319 5.43 -34.90 -4.23
N THR A 320 6.13 -36.06 -4.23
CA THR A 320 7.51 -36.11 -4.67
C THR A 320 7.62 -36.52 -6.13
N ASP A 321 6.82 -37.49 -6.57
CA ASP A 321 6.89 -38.01 -7.94
C ASP A 321 5.53 -38.56 -8.38
N ALA A 322 4.82 -37.80 -9.21
CA ALA A 322 3.60 -38.19 -9.91
C ALA A 322 3.62 -37.68 -11.35
N ASN A 323 4.77 -37.76 -12.01
CA ASN A 323 5.07 -37.06 -13.27
C ASN A 323 4.29 -37.59 -14.50
N SER A 324 3.57 -38.68 -14.40
CA SER A 324 2.74 -39.21 -15.49
C SER A 324 1.24 -38.94 -15.35
N ALA A 325 0.79 -38.37 -14.24
CA ALA A 325 -0.61 -38.06 -14.03
C ALA A 325 -1.08 -36.97 -14.99
N VAL A 326 -2.15 -37.23 -15.73
CA VAL A 326 -2.68 -36.29 -16.76
C VAL A 326 -3.70 -35.31 -16.18
N LYS A 327 -4.53 -35.79 -15.26
CA LYS A 327 -5.52 -34.97 -14.57
C LYS A 327 -5.32 -35.04 -13.07
N VAL A 328 -5.15 -33.89 -12.44
CA VAL A 328 -4.80 -33.79 -11.03
C VAL A 328 -5.81 -32.91 -10.32
N THR A 329 -6.32 -33.40 -9.19
CA THR A 329 -7.15 -32.63 -8.26
C THR A 329 -6.57 -32.79 -6.86
N ILE A 330 -6.15 -31.67 -6.27
CA ILE A 330 -5.58 -31.63 -4.92
C ILE A 330 -6.35 -30.62 -4.10
N LYS A 331 -6.84 -31.06 -2.94
CA LYS A 331 -7.54 -30.21 -2.01
C LYS A 331 -6.95 -30.38 -0.62
N SER A 332 -6.21 -29.36 -0.16
CA SER A 332 -5.50 -29.38 1.11
C SER A 332 -6.09 -28.39 2.12
N ALA A 333 -6.20 -28.81 3.38
CA ALA A 333 -6.48 -27.94 4.51
C ALA A 333 -5.24 -27.16 4.99
N GLY A 334 -4.05 -27.50 4.53
CA GLY A 334 -2.79 -26.83 4.72
C GLY A 334 -2.16 -26.49 3.37
N ALA A 335 -0.84 -26.65 3.29
CA ALA A 335 -0.04 -26.43 2.09
C ALA A 335 -0.13 -27.60 1.09
N ILE A 336 0.16 -27.31 -0.16
CA ILE A 336 0.45 -28.31 -1.21
C ILE A 336 1.91 -28.12 -1.62
N THR A 337 2.70 -29.17 -1.53
CA THR A 337 4.09 -29.19 -2.00
C THR A 337 4.29 -30.27 -3.05
N ALA A 338 4.46 -29.88 -4.31
CA ALA A 338 4.89 -30.77 -5.38
C ALA A 338 6.35 -30.44 -5.76
N THR A 339 7.26 -31.42 -5.62
CA THR A 339 8.71 -31.16 -5.69
C THR A 339 9.25 -30.94 -7.10
N SER A 340 10.40 -30.25 -7.19
CA SER A 340 10.97 -29.59 -8.35
C SER A 340 11.34 -30.45 -9.56
N ASN A 341 11.37 -31.76 -9.52
CA ASN A 341 11.86 -32.47 -10.69
C ASN A 341 10.87 -33.45 -11.32
N ASN A 342 9.88 -33.91 -10.59
CA ASN A 342 8.95 -34.92 -11.08
C ASN A 342 7.56 -34.83 -10.42
N GLY A 343 7.25 -33.74 -9.70
CA GLY A 343 6.03 -33.67 -8.89
C GLY A 343 4.77 -33.91 -9.73
N LEU A 344 4.50 -33.01 -10.68
CA LEU A 344 3.30 -33.07 -11.52
C LEU A 344 3.60 -32.75 -12.99
N ALA A 345 4.77 -33.17 -13.50
CA ALA A 345 5.31 -32.70 -14.75
C ALA A 345 4.46 -32.99 -16.00
N SER A 346 3.64 -34.05 -16.02
CA SER A 346 2.78 -34.38 -17.16
C SER A 346 1.32 -33.96 -17.01
N ALA A 347 0.99 -33.23 -15.95
CA ALA A 347 -0.39 -32.85 -15.68
C ALA A 347 -0.91 -31.82 -16.70
N GLN A 348 -1.88 -32.20 -17.52
CA GLN A 348 -2.56 -31.29 -18.45
C GLN A 348 -3.70 -30.49 -17.78
N ILE A 349 -4.32 -31.05 -16.77
CA ILE A 349 -5.39 -30.43 -16.00
C ILE A 349 -5.04 -30.47 -14.52
N LEU A 350 -4.80 -29.31 -13.92
CA LEU A 350 -4.53 -29.15 -12.50
C LEU A 350 -5.67 -28.38 -11.80
N ASN A 351 -6.27 -29.01 -10.80
CA ASN A 351 -7.23 -28.36 -9.91
C ASN A 351 -6.66 -28.35 -8.49
N LEU A 352 -6.20 -27.21 -8.05
CA LEU A 352 -5.51 -27.02 -6.78
C LEU A 352 -6.38 -26.20 -5.83
N THR A 353 -6.53 -26.67 -4.61
CA THR A 353 -7.23 -25.96 -3.53
C THR A 353 -6.40 -26.09 -2.26
N ALA A 354 -6.00 -24.97 -1.66
CA ALA A 354 -5.21 -24.96 -0.44
C ALA A 354 -5.64 -23.85 0.54
N ALA A 355 -5.29 -24.05 1.80
CA ALA A 355 -5.50 -23.04 2.84
C ALA A 355 -4.20 -22.31 3.21
N GLU A 356 -3.04 -22.85 2.86
CA GLU A 356 -1.73 -22.30 3.22
C GLU A 356 -0.80 -22.18 2.01
N GLU A 357 0.37 -21.58 2.21
CA GLU A 357 1.36 -21.36 1.16
C GLU A 357 1.76 -22.69 0.49
N SER A 358 1.67 -22.72 -0.83
CA SER A 358 1.85 -23.94 -1.62
C SER A 358 2.89 -23.76 -2.73
N THR A 359 3.65 -24.80 -3.03
CA THR A 359 4.65 -24.81 -4.10
C THR A 359 4.41 -25.97 -5.05
N ILE A 360 4.21 -25.67 -6.32
CA ILE A 360 3.79 -26.63 -7.34
C ILE A 360 4.75 -26.58 -8.54
N TYR A 361 5.42 -27.68 -8.80
CA TYR A 361 6.23 -27.87 -10.02
C TYR A 361 5.47 -28.75 -11.02
N ALA A 362 5.10 -28.14 -12.15
CA ALA A 362 4.34 -28.76 -13.22
C ALA A 362 4.85 -28.31 -14.61
N ASP A 363 6.15 -28.27 -14.82
CA ASP A 363 6.85 -27.51 -15.86
C ASP A 363 7.25 -28.29 -17.11
N SER A 364 6.70 -29.48 -17.37
CA SER A 364 7.14 -30.31 -18.50
C SER A 364 6.14 -30.45 -19.65
N VAL A 365 4.94 -29.92 -19.51
CA VAL A 365 3.86 -30.04 -20.52
C VAL A 365 3.43 -28.66 -20.99
N SER A 366 3.26 -28.49 -22.29
CA SER A 366 2.66 -27.30 -22.89
C SER A 366 1.13 -27.39 -22.91
N ASN A 367 0.46 -26.25 -22.89
CA ASN A 367 -1.00 -26.10 -22.93
C ASN A 367 -1.72 -26.72 -21.72
N GLN A 368 -1.34 -26.30 -20.52
CA GLN A 368 -1.95 -26.74 -19.27
C GLN A 368 -3.17 -25.90 -18.90
N ASP A 369 -4.23 -26.58 -18.45
CA ASP A 369 -5.36 -25.94 -17.75
C ASP A 369 -5.13 -26.02 -16.24
N VAL A 370 -4.87 -24.87 -15.61
CA VAL A 370 -4.64 -24.80 -14.15
C VAL A 370 -5.77 -24.02 -13.47
N THR A 371 -6.33 -24.62 -12.45
CA THR A 371 -7.28 -23.95 -11.53
C THR A 371 -6.67 -23.91 -10.14
N VAL A 372 -6.57 -22.73 -9.55
CA VAL A 372 -6.05 -22.51 -8.21
C VAL A 372 -7.14 -21.87 -7.33
N ASN A 373 -7.41 -22.48 -6.18
CA ASN A 373 -8.41 -22.01 -5.24
C ASN A 373 -7.83 -21.81 -3.85
N ALA A 374 -8.10 -20.67 -3.24
CA ALA A 374 -7.77 -20.36 -1.86
C ALA A 374 -8.97 -20.59 -0.93
N ILE A 375 -8.76 -21.32 0.18
CA ILE A 375 -9.83 -21.67 1.13
C ILE A 375 -9.50 -21.41 2.60
N ASN A 376 -8.58 -20.49 2.89
CA ASN A 376 -8.17 -20.18 4.26
C ASN A 376 -9.36 -19.65 5.07
N SER A 377 -9.81 -20.41 6.07
CA SER A 377 -10.97 -20.08 6.89
C SER A 377 -10.75 -18.91 7.85
N LEU A 378 -9.51 -18.51 8.08
CA LEU A 378 -9.13 -17.34 8.89
C LEU A 378 -9.12 -16.04 8.09
N GLY A 379 -9.37 -16.11 6.77
CA GLY A 379 -9.38 -14.94 5.88
C GLY A 379 -7.99 -14.42 5.49
N ASN A 380 -6.92 -15.15 5.85
CA ASN A 380 -5.57 -14.82 5.41
C ASN A 380 -5.38 -15.16 3.92
N SER A 381 -4.42 -14.49 3.28
CA SER A 381 -4.06 -14.81 1.90
C SER A 381 -3.41 -16.20 1.81
N THR A 382 -3.75 -16.93 0.75
CA THR A 382 -3.11 -18.19 0.40
C THR A 382 -2.19 -17.95 -0.79
N ASN A 383 -0.91 -18.26 -0.64
CA ASN A 383 0.10 -18.07 -1.66
C ASN A 383 0.37 -19.38 -2.40
N PHE A 384 0.40 -19.33 -3.73
CA PHE A 384 0.83 -20.43 -4.58
C PHE A 384 2.05 -20.03 -5.40
N ASN A 385 3.15 -20.75 -5.25
CA ASN A 385 4.30 -20.67 -6.14
C ASN A 385 4.13 -21.72 -7.25
N LEU A 386 3.70 -21.30 -8.43
CA LEU A 386 3.41 -22.16 -9.55
C LEU A 386 4.54 -22.09 -10.58
N TYR A 387 5.20 -23.22 -10.79
CA TYR A 387 6.21 -23.41 -11.84
C TYR A 387 5.57 -24.26 -12.93
N ALA A 388 5.15 -23.63 -14.02
CA ALA A 388 4.55 -24.24 -15.19
C ALA A 388 5.38 -23.90 -16.43
N SER A 389 5.24 -24.65 -17.53
CA SER A 389 6.00 -24.33 -18.76
C SER A 389 5.22 -23.39 -19.66
N THR A 390 3.99 -23.72 -20.00
CA THR A 390 3.06 -22.89 -20.79
C THR A 390 1.65 -23.30 -20.44
N LEU A 391 0.84 -22.31 -20.14
CA LEU A 391 -0.55 -22.54 -19.79
C LEU A 391 -1.45 -22.30 -21.01
N GLU A 392 -2.51 -23.07 -21.19
CA GLU A 392 -3.62 -22.74 -22.06
C GLU A 392 -4.61 -21.85 -21.31
N LYS A 393 -4.80 -22.15 -20.02
CA LYS A 393 -5.73 -21.40 -19.19
C LYS A 393 -5.33 -21.45 -17.72
N LEU A 394 -5.38 -20.29 -17.07
CA LEU A 394 -5.28 -20.17 -15.61
C LEU A 394 -6.62 -19.70 -15.04
N THR A 395 -7.18 -20.45 -14.10
CA THR A 395 -8.39 -20.04 -13.37
C THR A 395 -8.06 -19.79 -11.91
N LEU A 396 -8.37 -18.58 -11.44
CA LEU A 396 -8.18 -18.15 -10.06
C LEU A 396 -9.53 -18.18 -9.35
N GLY A 397 -9.62 -18.93 -8.23
CA GLY A 397 -10.87 -19.14 -7.51
C GLY A 397 -10.69 -19.21 -6.00
N GLY A 398 -11.75 -19.61 -5.30
CA GLY A 398 -11.77 -19.76 -3.85
C GLY A 398 -12.48 -18.63 -3.13
N SER A 399 -12.50 -18.71 -1.81
CA SER A 399 -13.27 -17.82 -0.92
C SER A 399 -12.40 -16.91 -0.05
N SER A 400 -11.08 -17.11 -0.04
CA SER A 400 -10.10 -16.28 0.68
C SER A 400 -9.17 -15.58 -0.30
N PRO A 401 -8.44 -14.53 0.12
CA PRO A 401 -7.46 -13.86 -0.72
C PRO A 401 -6.44 -14.85 -1.31
N LEU A 402 -6.16 -14.71 -2.59
CA LEU A 402 -5.31 -15.63 -3.35
C LEU A 402 -4.15 -14.88 -3.98
N VAL A 403 -2.94 -15.36 -3.75
CA VAL A 403 -1.74 -14.89 -4.46
C VAL A 403 -1.12 -16.07 -5.22
N VAL A 404 -0.95 -15.92 -6.53
CA VAL A 404 -0.25 -16.91 -7.35
C VAL A 404 1.02 -16.31 -7.91
N SER A 405 2.17 -16.86 -7.53
CA SER A 405 3.47 -16.50 -8.09
C SER A 405 3.76 -17.40 -9.29
N ILE A 406 3.98 -16.79 -10.46
CA ILE A 406 4.19 -17.49 -11.73
C ILE A 406 5.14 -16.71 -12.63
N ASP A 407 5.87 -17.40 -13.51
CA ASP A 407 6.66 -16.72 -14.54
C ASP A 407 5.74 -16.07 -15.58
N SER A 408 6.03 -14.82 -15.91
CA SER A 408 5.24 -14.06 -16.87
C SER A 408 5.24 -14.67 -18.28
N ALA A 409 6.29 -15.39 -18.65
CA ALA A 409 6.38 -16.07 -19.93
C ALA A 409 5.36 -17.22 -20.06
N ASP A 410 4.95 -17.80 -18.95
CA ASP A 410 4.04 -18.95 -18.93
C ASP A 410 2.56 -18.56 -19.13
N ILE A 411 2.23 -17.27 -18.97
CA ILE A 411 0.86 -16.75 -19.09
C ILE A 411 0.72 -15.62 -20.10
N SER A 412 1.76 -15.25 -20.83
CA SER A 412 1.80 -14.06 -21.68
C SER A 412 0.80 -14.07 -22.84
N THR A 413 0.39 -15.25 -23.32
CA THR A 413 -0.57 -15.39 -24.42
C THR A 413 -1.87 -16.06 -24.01
N GLU A 414 -2.01 -16.45 -22.74
CA GLU A 414 -3.04 -17.37 -22.28
C GLU A 414 -4.21 -16.69 -21.56
N THR A 415 -5.33 -17.39 -21.50
CA THR A 415 -6.53 -16.86 -20.87
C THR A 415 -6.47 -17.02 -19.35
N VAL A 416 -6.41 -15.90 -18.62
CA VAL A 416 -6.58 -15.89 -17.18
C VAL A 416 -8.00 -15.49 -16.79
N VAL A 417 -8.72 -16.43 -16.18
CA VAL A 417 -10.09 -16.25 -15.70
C VAL A 417 -10.08 -16.07 -14.18
N ASN A 418 -10.77 -15.06 -13.69
CA ASN A 418 -10.88 -14.81 -12.26
C ASN A 418 -12.31 -14.98 -11.76
N THR A 419 -12.47 -15.85 -10.76
CA THR A 419 -13.70 -16.04 -9.99
C THR A 419 -13.52 -15.71 -8.50
N ASN A 420 -12.33 -15.35 -8.08
CA ASN A 420 -11.98 -14.91 -6.74
C ASN A 420 -11.96 -13.38 -6.69
N SER A 421 -12.71 -12.77 -5.79
CA SER A 421 -12.79 -11.30 -5.67
C SER A 421 -11.48 -10.63 -5.23
N ASP A 422 -10.53 -11.40 -4.70
CA ASP A 422 -9.24 -10.91 -4.19
C ASP A 422 -8.07 -11.78 -4.68
N ALA A 423 -7.99 -11.96 -5.99
CA ALA A 423 -6.90 -12.71 -6.62
C ALA A 423 -5.80 -11.77 -7.10
N THR A 424 -4.57 -12.14 -6.79
CA THR A 424 -3.34 -11.46 -7.21
C THR A 424 -2.43 -12.43 -7.94
N LEU A 425 -1.92 -12.05 -9.11
CA LEU A 425 -0.80 -12.72 -9.75
C LEU A 425 0.49 -12.00 -9.39
N TRP A 426 1.42 -12.72 -8.82
CA TRP A 426 2.78 -12.27 -8.57
C TRP A 426 3.68 -12.75 -9.69
N LEU A 427 4.10 -11.81 -10.53
CA LEU A 427 4.77 -12.10 -11.79
C LEU A 427 6.29 -12.02 -11.62
N THR A 428 6.96 -13.06 -12.05
CA THR A 428 8.41 -13.12 -12.23
C THR A 428 8.71 -13.26 -13.72
N GLY A 429 9.91 -12.88 -14.20
CA GLY A 429 10.29 -13.07 -15.61
C GLY A 429 10.56 -11.79 -16.38
N THR A 430 10.61 -11.86 -17.70
CA THR A 430 11.30 -10.84 -18.51
C THR A 430 10.48 -10.08 -19.53
N THR A 431 9.39 -10.60 -19.99
CA THR A 431 8.45 -9.95 -20.93
C THR A 431 7.09 -10.55 -20.74
N ALA A 432 6.05 -9.75 -20.79
CA ALA A 432 4.72 -10.25 -20.56
C ALA A 432 3.68 -9.48 -21.37
N ASP A 433 2.84 -10.21 -22.08
CA ASP A 433 1.61 -9.72 -22.70
C ASP A 433 0.42 -10.15 -21.84
N PHE A 434 -0.19 -9.21 -21.13
CA PHE A 434 -1.33 -9.45 -20.25
C PHE A 434 -2.68 -9.11 -20.85
N THR A 435 -2.74 -8.94 -22.19
CA THR A 435 -4.00 -8.59 -22.87
C THR A 435 -5.09 -9.64 -22.69
N ASN A 436 -4.74 -10.89 -22.40
CA ASN A 436 -5.68 -11.99 -22.16
C ASN A 436 -5.98 -12.24 -20.67
N VAL A 437 -5.38 -11.48 -19.75
CA VAL A 437 -5.66 -11.59 -18.33
C VAL A 437 -6.95 -10.84 -17.97
N ALA A 438 -7.79 -11.45 -17.15
CA ALA A 438 -9.02 -10.78 -16.70
C ALA A 438 -8.70 -9.51 -15.90
N THR A 439 -9.39 -8.41 -16.16
CA THR A 439 -9.16 -7.11 -15.50
C THR A 439 -9.42 -7.12 -13.99
N SER A 440 -10.16 -8.10 -13.49
CA SER A 440 -10.39 -8.31 -12.05
C SER A 440 -9.21 -8.94 -11.30
N VAL A 441 -8.17 -9.36 -12.02
CA VAL A 441 -6.95 -9.92 -11.43
C VAL A 441 -6.00 -8.79 -11.09
N LYS A 442 -5.52 -8.76 -9.86
CA LYS A 442 -4.46 -7.84 -9.43
C LYS A 442 -3.11 -8.39 -9.89
N LEU A 443 -2.36 -7.60 -10.65
CA LEU A 443 -1.03 -8.00 -11.12
C LEU A 443 0.04 -7.37 -10.25
N ARG A 444 0.84 -8.19 -9.56
CA ARG A 444 2.02 -7.73 -8.80
C ARG A 444 3.28 -7.98 -9.60
N LEU A 445 4.07 -6.93 -9.75
CA LEU A 445 5.29 -6.94 -10.55
C LEU A 445 6.51 -7.18 -9.65
N LYS A 446 7.37 -8.11 -10.05
CA LYS A 446 8.66 -8.38 -9.39
C LYS A 446 9.76 -8.51 -10.45
N ASN A 447 10.82 -7.71 -10.34
CA ASN A 447 12.00 -7.76 -11.22
C ASN A 447 11.71 -7.47 -12.71
N PHE A 448 11.01 -6.37 -12.98
CA PHE A 448 10.69 -5.96 -14.36
C PHE A 448 11.66 -4.94 -14.96
N ASP A 449 12.90 -4.87 -14.50
CA ASP A 449 13.92 -3.96 -15.02
C ASP A 449 14.10 -4.09 -16.54
N GLY A 450 13.91 -2.98 -17.26
CA GLY A 450 14.08 -2.91 -18.70
C GLY A 450 13.15 -3.77 -19.53
N LYS A 451 12.03 -4.19 -18.99
CA LYS A 451 11.07 -5.08 -19.63
C LYS A 451 9.91 -4.33 -20.25
N THR A 452 9.35 -4.88 -21.31
CA THR A 452 8.10 -4.41 -21.89
C THR A 452 6.94 -5.25 -21.37
N ILE A 453 5.95 -4.58 -20.81
CA ILE A 453 4.73 -5.17 -20.24
C ILE A 453 3.57 -4.69 -21.11
N THR A 454 3.03 -5.59 -21.94
CA THR A 454 1.88 -5.27 -22.79
C THR A 454 0.59 -5.42 -21.99
N ILE A 455 -0.22 -4.38 -21.97
CA ILE A 455 -1.39 -4.23 -21.11
C ILE A 455 -2.65 -3.91 -21.91
N LYS A 456 -3.80 -3.97 -21.26
CA LYS A 456 -5.09 -3.48 -21.78
C LYS A 456 -5.77 -2.53 -20.81
N ASP A 457 -6.83 -1.88 -21.27
CA ASP A 457 -7.64 -0.98 -20.45
C ASP A 457 -8.09 -1.60 -19.13
N SER A 458 -8.09 -0.78 -18.09
CA SER A 458 -8.59 -1.12 -16.75
C SER A 458 -7.88 -2.28 -16.06
N GLN A 459 -6.62 -2.56 -16.42
CA GLN A 459 -5.79 -3.53 -15.72
C GLN A 459 -5.13 -2.89 -14.51
N ASP A 460 -5.28 -3.51 -13.33
CA ASP A 460 -4.64 -3.09 -12.10
C ASP A 460 -3.28 -3.76 -11.93
N PHE A 461 -2.22 -2.97 -11.76
CA PHE A 461 -0.88 -3.44 -11.43
C PHE A 461 -0.48 -2.99 -10.03
N TYR A 462 0.14 -3.90 -9.27
CA TYR A 462 0.63 -3.63 -7.94
C TYR A 462 2.15 -3.57 -7.94
N LEU A 463 2.68 -2.44 -7.51
CA LEU A 463 4.09 -2.23 -7.23
C LEU A 463 4.35 -2.65 -5.78
N ASP A 464 5.29 -3.57 -5.58
CA ASP A 464 5.57 -4.16 -4.26
C ASP A 464 6.84 -3.57 -3.62
N THR A 465 6.84 -3.39 -2.30
CA THR A 465 8.03 -2.94 -1.53
C THR A 465 9.23 -3.89 -1.66
N GLU A 466 9.00 -5.19 -1.92
CA GLU A 466 10.09 -6.14 -2.19
C GLU A 466 10.76 -5.96 -3.56
N ILE A 467 10.24 -5.06 -4.40
CA ILE A 467 10.90 -4.67 -5.64
C ILE A 467 12.04 -3.70 -5.30
N ALA A 468 13.03 -4.17 -4.60
CA ALA A 468 14.29 -3.45 -4.51
C ALA A 468 14.98 -3.48 -5.88
N GLN A 469 14.69 -2.50 -6.71
CA GLN A 469 15.52 -2.22 -7.89
C GLN A 469 16.88 -1.71 -7.40
N THR A 470 17.82 -2.61 -7.25
CA THR A 470 19.16 -2.29 -6.77
C THR A 470 20.04 -1.64 -7.83
N SER A 471 19.55 -1.39 -9.05
CA SER A 471 20.30 -0.66 -10.08
C SER A 471 19.38 -0.02 -11.12
N SER A 472 19.50 1.26 -11.25
CA SER A 472 18.77 2.22 -12.08
C SER A 472 19.08 2.17 -13.58
N THR A 473 19.33 1.04 -14.19
CA THR A 473 19.81 1.06 -15.58
C THR A 473 18.73 0.93 -16.64
N SER A 474 17.52 0.54 -16.31
CA SER A 474 16.45 0.49 -17.30
C SER A 474 15.06 0.37 -16.67
N ALA A 475 14.31 1.46 -16.73
CA ALA A 475 12.92 1.51 -16.33
C ALA A 475 12.07 0.50 -17.14
N PRO A 476 11.10 -0.21 -16.51
CA PRO A 476 10.14 -1.01 -17.24
C PRO A 476 9.27 -0.14 -18.14
N THR A 477 8.82 -0.71 -19.26
CA THR A 477 7.92 -0.05 -20.20
C THR A 477 6.56 -0.72 -20.14
N PHE A 478 5.53 0.04 -19.81
CA PHE A 478 4.14 -0.37 -19.95
C PHE A 478 3.66 0.04 -21.34
N ASP A 479 3.37 -0.94 -22.17
CA ASP A 479 2.94 -0.77 -23.55
C ASP A 479 1.44 -1.12 -23.66
N HIS A 480 0.62 -0.11 -23.86
CA HIS A 480 -0.82 -0.33 -24.03
C HIS A 480 -1.12 -0.80 -25.45
N LYS A 481 -1.64 -2.01 -25.59
CA LYS A 481 -2.01 -2.56 -26.87
C LYS A 481 -3.23 -1.81 -27.43
N THR A 482 -2.98 -0.94 -28.39
CA THR A 482 -4.04 -0.22 -29.06
C THR A 482 -4.94 -1.20 -29.81
N ASP A 483 -6.18 -1.31 -29.39
CA ASP A 483 -7.22 -1.89 -30.24
C ASP A 483 -7.54 -0.85 -31.32
N ALA A 484 -7.26 -1.16 -32.58
CA ALA A 484 -7.43 -0.26 -33.74
C ALA A 484 -8.88 0.24 -33.91
N THR A 485 -9.80 -0.13 -33.03
CA THR A 485 -11.22 0.20 -33.06
C THR A 485 -11.72 1.06 -31.92
N SER A 486 -10.88 1.33 -30.88
CA SER A 486 -11.30 2.06 -29.68
C SER A 486 -10.91 3.53 -29.76
N SER A 487 -11.91 4.41 -29.65
CA SER A 487 -11.73 5.86 -29.42
C SER A 487 -11.64 6.22 -27.95
N THR A 488 -11.36 5.25 -27.08
CA THR A 488 -11.27 5.44 -25.62
C THR A 488 -9.85 5.80 -25.22
N THR A 489 -9.72 6.64 -24.21
CA THR A 489 -8.42 6.99 -23.60
C THR A 489 -7.82 5.76 -22.94
N ASN A 490 -6.64 5.35 -23.38
CA ASN A 490 -5.90 4.23 -22.81
C ASN A 490 -5.47 4.56 -21.37
N ALA A 491 -5.92 3.79 -20.42
CA ALA A 491 -5.69 4.03 -18.99
C ALA A 491 -4.95 2.87 -18.32
N LEU A 492 -4.00 3.21 -17.48
CA LEU A 492 -3.25 2.27 -16.62
C LEU A 492 -3.42 2.66 -15.16
N THR A 493 -3.70 1.67 -14.31
CA THR A 493 -3.69 1.86 -12.85
C THR A 493 -2.54 1.09 -12.23
N LEU A 494 -1.67 1.79 -11.50
CA LEU A 494 -0.62 1.24 -10.66
C LEU A 494 -0.97 1.48 -9.19
N LYS A 495 -0.86 0.45 -8.37
CA LYS A 495 -1.13 0.51 -6.93
C LYS A 495 0.12 0.12 -6.16
N THR A 496 0.42 0.83 -5.07
CA THR A 496 1.50 0.39 -4.18
C THR A 496 1.01 -0.67 -3.21
N PHE A 497 1.87 -1.60 -2.87
CA PHE A 497 1.56 -2.70 -1.95
C PHE A 497 2.80 -3.06 -1.13
N ASP A 498 2.63 -3.27 0.18
CA ASP A 498 3.69 -3.79 1.05
C ASP A 498 3.41 -5.25 1.38
N SER A 499 4.24 -6.16 0.84
CA SER A 499 4.19 -7.59 1.16
C SER A 499 4.94 -7.93 2.45
N ASN A 500 5.83 -7.05 2.92
CA ASN A 500 6.69 -7.29 4.06
C ASN A 500 6.34 -6.41 5.26
N THR A 501 5.30 -6.78 5.98
CA THR A 501 4.83 -6.05 7.17
C THR A 501 5.81 -6.07 8.35
N SER A 502 6.94 -6.77 8.25
CA SER A 502 7.88 -6.99 9.37
C SER A 502 9.07 -6.05 9.40
N ASN A 503 9.41 -5.35 8.32
CA ASN A 503 10.61 -4.49 8.25
C ASN A 503 10.39 -3.03 8.64
N GLY A 504 9.15 -2.57 8.79
CA GLY A 504 8.82 -1.19 9.14
C GLY A 504 9.04 -0.16 8.03
N ASP A 505 9.60 -0.54 6.89
CA ASP A 505 9.71 0.28 5.69
C ASP A 505 8.48 0.06 4.82
N LYS A 506 7.74 1.12 4.61
CA LYS A 506 6.49 1.10 3.83
C LYS A 506 6.67 1.67 2.43
N SER A 507 7.88 1.98 2.02
CA SER A 507 8.16 2.68 0.77
C SER A 507 8.37 1.72 -0.39
N VAL A 508 7.72 1.98 -1.51
CA VAL A 508 8.00 1.36 -2.81
C VAL A 508 8.99 2.26 -3.55
N ASN A 509 10.22 1.79 -3.72
CA ASN A 509 11.27 2.52 -4.41
C ASN A 509 11.44 1.95 -5.82
N ILE A 510 11.29 2.76 -6.85
CA ILE A 510 11.40 2.35 -8.25
C ILE A 510 12.32 3.27 -9.05
N ALA A 511 12.99 2.69 -10.05
CA ALA A 511 13.95 3.39 -10.93
C ALA A 511 13.31 4.06 -12.15
N GLY A 512 12.02 4.37 -12.11
CA GLY A 512 11.28 5.00 -13.19
C GLY A 512 10.30 4.08 -13.91
N LEU A 513 9.44 4.68 -14.71
CA LEU A 513 8.42 3.98 -15.48
C LEU A 513 8.28 4.64 -16.85
N ASN A 514 8.32 3.83 -17.91
CA ASN A 514 8.04 4.27 -19.26
C ASN A 514 6.64 3.79 -19.68
N PHE A 515 5.94 4.62 -20.45
CA PHE A 515 4.60 4.35 -20.92
C PHE A 515 4.53 4.54 -22.43
N VAL A 516 4.01 3.54 -23.14
CA VAL A 516 3.75 3.59 -24.57
C VAL A 516 2.24 3.44 -24.75
N ASP A 517 1.65 4.33 -25.55
CA ASP A 517 0.21 4.38 -25.82
C ASP A 517 -0.67 4.52 -24.54
N VAL A 518 -0.12 4.96 -23.39
CA VAL A 518 -0.86 5.26 -22.17
C VAL A 518 -1.14 6.75 -22.09
N GLN A 519 -2.40 7.14 -22.07
CA GLN A 519 -2.85 8.53 -21.98
C GLN A 519 -3.15 8.96 -20.55
N THR A 520 -3.67 8.05 -19.73
CA THR A 520 -3.98 8.30 -18.31
C THR A 520 -3.30 7.27 -17.44
N LEU A 521 -2.44 7.75 -16.55
CA LEU A 521 -1.83 6.96 -15.48
C LEU A 521 -2.54 7.26 -14.16
N THR A 522 -3.03 6.22 -13.48
CA THR A 522 -3.54 6.32 -12.11
C THR A 522 -2.58 5.63 -11.15
N LEU A 523 -2.09 6.36 -10.16
CA LEU A 523 -1.29 5.85 -9.05
C LEU A 523 -2.17 5.81 -7.80
N SER A 524 -2.40 4.62 -7.25
CA SER A 524 -3.19 4.44 -6.02
C SER A 524 -2.28 3.97 -4.89
N LEU A 525 -1.92 4.88 -3.99
CA LEU A 525 -0.87 4.70 -3.02
C LEU A 525 -1.44 4.25 -1.67
N LEU A 526 -1.27 2.98 -1.34
CA LEU A 526 -1.47 2.47 0.03
C LEU A 526 -0.20 2.64 0.87
N ASN A 527 0.95 2.67 0.22
CA ASN A 527 2.29 2.84 0.76
C ASN A 527 3.00 3.93 -0.03
N ASP A 528 4.05 4.49 0.54
CA ASP A 528 4.82 5.54 -0.10
C ASP A 528 5.42 5.08 -1.43
N LEU A 529 5.37 5.93 -2.43
CA LEU A 529 6.01 5.71 -3.73
C LEU A 529 7.12 6.72 -3.93
N ASN A 530 8.35 6.24 -3.90
CA ASN A 530 9.54 7.05 -4.13
C ASN A 530 10.18 6.66 -5.46
N LEU A 531 10.45 7.63 -6.31
CA LEU A 531 11.25 7.42 -7.49
C LEU A 531 12.73 7.65 -7.16
N ASP A 532 13.60 6.71 -7.56
CA ASP A 532 15.06 6.87 -7.39
C ASP A 532 15.57 8.04 -8.25
N SER A 533 16.67 8.66 -7.85
CA SER A 533 17.21 9.94 -8.35
C SER A 533 17.56 10.01 -9.85
N SER A 534 17.28 8.97 -10.62
CA SER A 534 17.54 8.93 -12.07
C SER A 534 16.33 8.46 -12.90
N ALA A 535 15.13 8.53 -12.34
CA ALA A 535 13.98 7.77 -12.81
C ALA A 535 12.77 8.65 -13.12
N ASP A 536 12.57 9.00 -14.36
CA ASP A 536 11.41 9.77 -14.81
C ASP A 536 10.16 8.91 -15.00
N LEU A 537 8.99 9.54 -14.91
CA LEU A 537 7.74 9.00 -15.44
C LEU A 537 7.57 9.53 -16.87
N THR A 538 7.83 8.69 -17.87
CA THR A 538 7.91 9.12 -19.26
C THR A 538 6.87 8.40 -20.12
N GLY A 539 6.06 9.16 -20.85
CA GLY A 539 5.10 8.60 -21.82
C GLY A 539 4.77 9.57 -22.93
N ALA A 540 5.10 9.20 -24.19
CA ALA A 540 4.87 10.07 -25.36
C ALA A 540 3.41 10.48 -25.55
N ASP A 541 2.46 9.67 -25.09
CA ASP A 541 1.02 9.91 -25.18
C ASP A 541 0.38 10.31 -23.85
N LEU A 542 1.18 10.39 -22.78
CA LEU A 542 0.72 10.70 -21.43
C LEU A 542 0.17 12.13 -21.35
N THR A 543 -1.08 12.27 -20.97
CA THR A 543 -1.78 13.56 -20.82
C THR A 543 -2.30 13.79 -19.42
N SER A 544 -2.46 12.74 -18.62
CA SER A 544 -2.99 12.81 -17.26
C SER A 544 -2.33 11.80 -16.33
N VAL A 545 -1.95 12.28 -15.15
CA VAL A 545 -1.52 11.47 -14.01
C VAL A 545 -2.46 11.76 -12.85
N VAL A 546 -3.08 10.72 -12.32
CA VAL A 546 -3.97 10.80 -11.15
C VAL A 546 -3.32 10.05 -10.00
N VAL A 547 -3.16 10.71 -8.85
CA VAL A 547 -2.55 10.10 -7.65
C VAL A 547 -3.57 10.11 -6.52
N THR A 548 -3.78 8.97 -5.91
CA THR A 548 -4.77 8.81 -4.82
C THR A 548 -4.21 7.90 -3.72
N GLY A 549 -4.76 7.98 -2.52
CA GLY A 549 -4.43 7.06 -1.43
C GLY A 549 -3.84 7.74 -0.20
N THR A 550 -3.17 6.95 0.64
CA THR A 550 -2.65 7.39 1.95
C THR A 550 -1.12 7.42 2.05
N GLY A 551 -0.43 6.80 1.11
CA GLY A 551 1.04 6.85 1.03
C GLY A 551 1.52 8.17 0.46
N ASP A 552 2.78 8.50 0.73
CA ASP A 552 3.45 9.66 0.17
C ASP A 552 3.85 9.42 -1.29
N PHE A 553 3.86 10.48 -2.09
CA PHE A 553 4.31 10.47 -3.47
C PHE A 553 5.54 11.35 -3.64
N ASP A 554 6.70 10.74 -3.81
CA ASP A 554 7.97 11.45 -3.94
C ASP A 554 8.61 11.20 -5.32
N LEU A 555 8.64 12.25 -6.13
CA LEU A 555 9.37 12.26 -7.40
C LEU A 555 10.88 12.49 -7.22
N ASN A 556 11.32 12.88 -6.02
CA ASN A 556 12.70 13.20 -5.71
C ASN A 556 13.28 14.29 -6.66
N THR A 557 14.22 13.92 -7.52
CA THR A 557 14.76 14.85 -8.55
C THR A 557 14.21 14.58 -9.95
N ASN A 558 13.23 13.70 -10.07
CA ASN A 558 12.74 13.20 -11.35
C ASN A 558 11.54 13.99 -11.86
N THR A 559 11.25 13.84 -13.14
CA THR A 559 10.21 14.59 -13.81
C THR A 559 9.11 13.71 -14.37
N ILE A 560 7.96 14.33 -14.63
CA ILE A 560 6.88 13.72 -15.40
C ILE A 560 6.94 14.31 -16.79
N THR A 561 7.21 13.48 -17.79
CA THR A 561 7.31 13.89 -19.18
C THR A 561 6.21 13.28 -20.03
N GLY A 562 5.41 14.11 -20.64
CA GLY A 562 4.30 13.71 -21.51
C GLY A 562 4.59 13.86 -22.99
N SER A 563 3.52 14.06 -23.75
CA SER A 563 3.55 14.29 -25.21
C SER A 563 4.30 15.58 -25.55
N SER A 564 4.99 15.57 -26.69
CA SER A 564 5.65 16.78 -27.22
C SER A 564 4.68 17.92 -27.61
N SER A 565 3.38 17.65 -27.63
CA SER A 565 2.36 18.62 -28.05
C SER A 565 1.31 18.93 -26.97
N THR A 566 1.28 18.18 -25.87
CA THR A 566 0.26 18.33 -24.80
C THR A 566 0.92 18.15 -23.44
N ARG A 567 0.76 19.15 -22.57
CA ARG A 567 1.30 19.10 -21.21
C ARG A 567 0.46 18.16 -20.33
N VAL A 568 1.10 17.48 -19.41
CA VAL A 568 0.46 16.51 -18.51
C VAL A 568 -0.33 17.25 -17.43
N ALA A 569 -1.53 16.78 -17.12
CA ALA A 569 -2.27 17.18 -15.93
C ALA A 569 -1.96 16.19 -14.78
N LEU A 570 -1.54 16.71 -13.64
CA LEU A 570 -1.33 15.94 -12.41
C LEU A 570 -2.46 16.23 -11.42
N ASN A 571 -3.23 15.23 -11.09
CA ASN A 571 -4.30 15.32 -10.10
C ASN A 571 -4.05 14.38 -8.93
N ALA A 572 -3.56 14.90 -7.84
CA ALA A 572 -3.38 14.22 -6.56
C ALA A 572 -4.35 14.73 -5.48
N SER A 573 -5.47 15.37 -5.85
CA SER A 573 -6.43 15.96 -4.91
C SER A 573 -7.05 14.98 -3.91
N ASN A 574 -7.01 13.69 -4.21
CA ASN A 574 -7.47 12.60 -3.35
C ASN A 574 -6.31 11.85 -2.66
N LEU A 575 -5.11 12.41 -2.70
CA LEU A 575 -3.98 11.91 -1.92
C LEU A 575 -4.06 12.51 -0.51
N SER A 576 -3.98 11.67 0.53
CA SER A 576 -3.91 12.13 1.93
C SER A 576 -2.50 12.04 2.51
N GLY A 577 -1.58 11.36 1.83
CA GLY A 577 -0.15 11.47 2.06
C GLY A 577 0.44 12.72 1.41
N SER A 578 1.69 13.06 1.72
CA SER A 578 2.38 14.19 1.14
C SER A 578 2.81 13.94 -0.31
N ALA A 579 2.83 14.99 -1.12
CA ALA A 579 3.39 14.98 -2.46
C ALA A 579 4.69 15.81 -2.51
N THR A 580 5.79 15.18 -2.86
CA THR A 580 7.05 15.86 -3.19
C THR A 580 7.26 15.80 -4.69
N LEU A 581 7.00 16.90 -5.37
CA LEU A 581 6.98 16.98 -6.81
C LEU A 581 8.15 17.82 -7.32
N ASN A 582 8.90 17.27 -8.28
CA ASN A 582 9.89 18.00 -9.04
C ASN A 582 9.44 18.05 -10.51
N LEU A 583 9.02 19.22 -10.96
CA LEU A 583 8.33 19.37 -12.23
C LEU A 583 9.18 20.19 -13.20
N ASP A 584 9.35 19.68 -14.42
CA ASP A 584 9.94 20.44 -15.51
C ASP A 584 8.90 21.42 -16.07
N GLY A 585 9.20 22.70 -15.96
CA GLY A 585 8.38 23.79 -16.49
C GLY A 585 8.46 23.99 -18.00
N THR A 586 9.18 23.14 -18.72
CA THR A 586 9.35 23.24 -20.17
C THR A 586 8.11 22.75 -20.96
N THR A 587 8.16 22.79 -22.26
CA THR A 587 7.03 22.53 -23.19
C THR A 587 6.35 21.17 -23.03
N ASN A 588 7.03 20.16 -22.49
CA ASN A 588 6.55 18.79 -22.38
C ASN A 588 6.20 18.38 -20.93
N GLY A 589 6.35 19.30 -19.96
CA GLY A 589 6.13 19.04 -18.56
C GLY A 589 4.67 19.09 -18.12
N VAL A 590 4.46 19.24 -16.80
CA VAL A 590 3.13 19.25 -16.17
C VAL A 590 2.52 20.65 -16.23
N ALA A 591 1.23 20.77 -16.50
CA ALA A 591 0.52 22.06 -16.61
C ALA A 591 -0.47 22.33 -15.48
N ASN A 592 -1.31 21.35 -15.16
CA ASN A 592 -2.31 21.43 -14.10
C ASN A 592 -1.89 20.50 -12.97
N ILE A 593 -1.69 21.06 -11.80
CA ILE A 593 -1.22 20.36 -10.62
C ILE A 593 -2.26 20.54 -9.53
N GLN A 594 -2.77 19.43 -9.04
CA GLN A 594 -3.61 19.42 -7.85
C GLN A 594 -2.97 18.45 -6.86
N THR A 595 -2.69 18.92 -5.65
CA THR A 595 -2.19 18.03 -4.58
C THR A 595 -3.25 17.84 -3.48
N GLY A 596 -2.93 17.01 -2.51
CA GLY A 596 -3.87 16.49 -1.54
C GLY A 596 -4.10 17.38 -0.32
N SER A 597 -4.32 16.73 0.82
CA SER A 597 -4.62 17.42 2.08
C SER A 597 -3.43 17.45 3.05
N ALA A 598 -2.33 16.79 2.74
CA ALA A 598 -1.11 16.83 3.52
C ALA A 598 -0.27 18.07 3.16
N ALA A 599 0.80 18.29 3.90
CA ALA A 599 1.78 19.32 3.55
C ALA A 599 2.60 18.86 2.34
N ASP A 600 2.46 19.58 1.24
CA ASP A 600 3.01 19.21 -0.05
C ASP A 600 4.21 20.11 -0.42
N SER A 601 5.13 19.55 -1.19
CA SER A 601 6.29 20.28 -1.71
C SER A 601 6.33 20.19 -3.23
N ILE A 602 6.09 21.30 -3.91
CA ILE A 602 6.05 21.39 -5.37
C ILE A 602 7.19 22.26 -5.84
N LYS A 603 8.18 21.67 -6.49
CA LYS A 603 9.27 22.40 -7.14
C LYS A 603 9.01 22.47 -8.63
N ILE A 604 9.09 23.68 -9.19
CA ILE A 604 8.99 23.94 -10.62
C ILE A 604 10.34 24.48 -11.12
N ASP A 605 10.91 23.79 -12.07
CA ASP A 605 12.15 24.17 -12.71
C ASP A 605 11.90 24.62 -14.15
N GLY A 606 12.40 25.80 -14.55
CA GLY A 606 12.31 26.28 -15.93
C GLY A 606 10.92 26.72 -16.40
N VAL A 607 10.28 27.67 -15.73
CA VAL A 607 9.02 28.28 -16.21
C VAL A 607 9.30 29.04 -17.53
N THR A 608 8.74 28.54 -18.63
CA THR A 608 8.89 29.16 -19.96
C THR A 608 7.60 29.86 -20.40
N ALA A 609 7.71 30.78 -21.32
CA ALA A 609 6.63 31.57 -21.92
C ALA A 609 5.58 30.76 -22.73
N ASP A 610 5.65 29.45 -22.67
CA ASP A 610 4.78 28.63 -23.48
C ASP A 610 3.31 28.74 -23.09
N SER A 611 2.47 28.65 -24.07
CA SER A 611 1.08 29.15 -24.14
C SER A 611 0.06 28.53 -23.17
N GLY A 612 0.47 27.59 -22.32
CA GLY A 612 -0.43 26.86 -21.44
C GLY A 612 -0.51 27.36 -19.99
N GLY A 613 0.56 27.95 -19.50
CA GLY A 613 0.68 28.35 -18.07
C GLY A 613 0.72 27.16 -17.10
N PHE A 614 0.82 27.48 -15.81
CA PHE A 614 0.71 26.54 -14.71
C PHE A 614 -0.52 26.86 -13.89
N VAL A 615 -1.27 25.84 -13.51
CA VAL A 615 -2.33 25.94 -12.51
C VAL A 615 -1.97 24.97 -11.40
N ILE A 616 -1.75 25.51 -10.20
CA ILE A 616 -1.38 24.76 -9.00
C ILE A 616 -2.49 24.95 -7.98
N ALA A 617 -3.01 23.86 -7.44
CA ALA A 617 -3.97 23.85 -6.34
C ALA A 617 -3.51 22.81 -5.30
N SER A 618 -3.01 23.26 -4.17
CA SER A 618 -2.46 22.39 -3.12
C SER A 618 -3.41 22.21 -1.94
N ASN A 619 -4.53 22.46 -1.88
CA ASN A 619 -5.74 22.16 -1.10
C ASN A 619 -5.64 22.07 0.43
N GLY A 620 -4.57 21.80 1.12
CA GLY A 620 -4.78 21.35 2.49
C GLY A 620 -3.87 21.77 3.58
N SER A 621 -2.93 21.53 4.09
CA SER A 621 -1.98 21.89 5.13
C SER A 621 -1.02 22.97 4.63
N ASP A 622 -0.03 23.31 5.42
CA ASP A 622 0.99 24.28 5.02
C ASP A 622 1.86 23.73 3.88
N ASP A 623 1.66 24.22 2.68
CA ASP A 623 2.28 23.76 1.44
C ASP A 623 3.48 24.63 1.01
N THR A 624 4.38 24.08 0.25
CA THR A 624 5.52 24.82 -0.30
C THR A 624 5.57 24.67 -1.82
N ILE A 625 5.34 25.77 -2.53
CA ILE A 625 5.53 25.85 -3.98
C ILE A 625 6.84 26.60 -4.26
N ARG A 626 7.82 25.93 -4.86
CA ARG A 626 9.13 26.49 -5.13
C ARG A 626 9.36 26.70 -6.63
N ILE A 627 9.67 27.91 -7.04
CA ILE A 627 10.12 28.25 -8.39
C ILE A 627 11.64 28.42 -8.36
N THR A 628 12.37 27.63 -9.14
CA THR A 628 13.84 27.64 -9.11
C THR A 628 14.47 28.44 -10.24
N THR A 629 13.89 28.41 -11.41
CA THR A 629 14.32 29.23 -12.55
C THR A 629 13.10 29.66 -13.34
N ASN A 630 13.12 30.88 -13.84
CA ASN A 630 12.23 31.29 -14.91
C ASN A 630 13.05 31.28 -16.21
N GLY A 631 12.56 30.58 -17.22
CA GLY A 631 13.25 30.47 -18.51
C GLY A 631 13.53 31.82 -19.15
N ASP A 632 12.82 32.23 -20.17
CA ASP A 632 13.05 33.49 -20.88
C ASP A 632 12.27 34.72 -20.34
N GLY A 633 11.71 34.64 -19.16
CA GLY A 633 11.08 35.73 -18.42
C GLY A 633 9.78 36.29 -18.99
N SER A 634 9.18 35.68 -19.98
CA SER A 634 8.09 36.30 -20.71
C SER A 634 6.73 35.62 -20.45
N SER A 635 5.78 36.39 -19.95
CA SER A 635 4.30 36.17 -20.00
C SER A 635 3.72 34.78 -19.70
N ALA A 636 4.45 33.91 -18.98
CA ALA A 636 3.89 32.64 -18.50
C ALA A 636 2.72 32.91 -17.55
N LYS A 637 1.60 32.20 -17.74
CA LYS A 637 0.52 32.23 -16.78
C LYS A 637 0.85 31.28 -15.61
N ILE A 638 0.88 31.81 -14.40
CA ILE A 638 1.13 31.04 -13.19
C ILE A 638 -0.04 31.31 -12.23
N ASN A 639 -0.85 30.33 -12.00
CA ASN A 639 -1.96 30.44 -11.05
C ASN A 639 -1.71 29.47 -9.89
N ILE A 640 -1.48 30.02 -8.71
CA ILE A 640 -1.23 29.28 -7.47
C ILE A 640 -2.39 29.53 -6.52
N ASN A 641 -3.06 28.43 -6.16
CA ASN A 641 -4.01 28.39 -5.06
C ASN A 641 -3.50 27.40 -4.02
N ALA A 642 -2.95 27.92 -2.94
CA ALA A 642 -2.31 27.09 -1.92
C ALA A 642 -3.31 26.46 -0.91
N GLY A 643 -4.58 26.81 -0.98
CA GLY A 643 -5.63 26.06 -0.29
C GLY A 643 -5.99 26.57 1.10
N ASN A 644 -5.94 25.71 2.10
CA ASN A 644 -6.43 25.97 3.46
C ASN A 644 -5.33 25.95 4.53
N GLY A 645 -4.08 26.01 4.18
CA GLY A 645 -2.97 26.14 5.11
C GLY A 645 -3.03 27.42 5.92
N SER A 646 -2.20 27.56 6.88
CA SER A 646 -2.01 28.81 7.65
C SER A 646 -0.65 29.44 7.38
N SER A 647 0.19 28.77 6.64
CA SER A 647 1.56 29.18 6.33
C SER A 647 2.02 28.66 4.97
N ASP A 648 1.12 28.70 4.00
CA ASP A 648 1.43 28.29 2.63
C ASP A 648 2.52 29.18 2.03
N THR A 649 3.51 28.58 1.45
CA THR A 649 4.75 29.24 1.08
C THR A 649 5.00 29.19 -0.42
N LEU A 650 5.14 30.37 -1.04
CA LEU A 650 5.79 30.51 -2.33
C LEU A 650 7.30 30.72 -2.12
N SER A 651 8.11 29.76 -2.49
CA SER A 651 9.57 29.84 -2.40
C SER A 651 10.18 30.27 -3.74
N LEU A 652 10.91 31.35 -3.76
CA LEU A 652 11.57 31.89 -4.94
C LEU A 652 13.09 31.69 -4.83
N ALA A 653 13.68 30.97 -5.79
CA ALA A 653 15.10 30.83 -5.83
C ALA A 653 15.80 32.13 -6.32
N ALA A 654 17.10 32.20 -6.09
CA ALA A 654 17.93 33.33 -6.50
C ALA A 654 17.78 33.67 -7.99
N GLY A 655 17.49 34.94 -8.28
CA GLY A 655 17.38 35.46 -9.64
C GLY A 655 16.08 35.13 -10.37
N VAL A 656 15.09 34.55 -9.71
CA VAL A 656 13.75 34.36 -10.29
C VAL A 656 13.09 35.70 -10.53
N ASP A 657 12.69 35.96 -11.79
CA ASP A 657 12.02 37.19 -12.23
C ASP A 657 10.62 36.85 -12.78
N LEU A 658 9.59 37.04 -11.97
CA LEU A 658 8.19 36.84 -12.34
C LEU A 658 7.47 38.15 -12.72
N SER A 659 8.20 39.27 -12.80
CA SER A 659 7.60 40.58 -13.05
C SER A 659 6.89 40.76 -14.39
N ALA A 660 7.23 39.90 -15.38
CA ALA A 660 6.56 39.86 -16.68
C ALA A 660 5.54 38.71 -16.77
N SER A 661 5.44 37.89 -15.73
CA SER A 661 4.51 36.75 -15.66
C SER A 661 3.10 37.22 -15.36
N ASN A 662 2.10 36.45 -15.78
CA ASN A 662 0.72 36.64 -15.37
C ASN A 662 0.45 35.73 -14.15
N LEU A 663 0.97 36.14 -13.00
CA LEU A 663 0.90 35.40 -11.75
C LEU A 663 -0.41 35.72 -11.03
N THR A 664 -1.02 34.71 -10.45
CA THR A 664 -2.15 34.87 -9.53
C THR A 664 -1.87 34.05 -8.29
N LEU A 665 -1.88 34.69 -7.15
CA LEU A 665 -1.70 34.08 -5.84
C LEU A 665 -3.03 34.05 -5.09
N THR A 666 -3.42 32.89 -4.62
CA THR A 666 -4.60 32.71 -3.76
C THR A 666 -4.19 31.85 -2.56
N SER A 667 -4.54 32.29 -1.36
CA SER A 667 -4.23 31.56 -0.12
C SER A 667 -2.73 31.22 -0.01
N VAL A 668 -1.88 32.18 -0.32
CA VAL A 668 -0.44 32.12 -0.05
C VAL A 668 -0.17 33.12 1.05
N GLU A 669 0.32 32.68 2.18
CA GLU A 669 0.60 33.54 3.35
C GLU A 669 2.07 33.96 3.42
N ARG A 670 2.95 33.24 2.77
CA ARG A 670 4.39 33.45 2.90
C ARG A 670 5.11 33.44 1.57
N ILE A 671 6.03 34.37 1.41
CA ILE A 671 7.06 34.32 0.35
C ILE A 671 8.42 34.04 1.00
N LEU A 672 9.06 32.95 0.61
CA LEU A 672 10.37 32.55 1.06
C LEU A 672 11.44 32.79 -0.03
N LEU A 673 12.37 33.67 0.24
CA LEU A 673 13.49 33.98 -0.65
C LEU A 673 14.63 33.02 -0.34
N THR A 674 15.14 32.31 -1.34
CA THR A 674 16.22 31.32 -1.15
C THR A 674 17.43 31.64 -2.00
N GLY A 675 18.65 31.38 -1.45
CA GLY A 675 19.91 31.58 -2.16
C GLY A 675 20.36 33.03 -2.18
N GLY A 676 20.75 33.59 -1.05
CA GLY A 676 21.08 35.00 -0.80
C GLY A 676 21.98 35.71 -1.84
N GLY A 677 21.81 37.04 -1.93
CA GLY A 677 22.58 37.91 -2.78
C GLY A 677 22.01 38.15 -4.18
N ASN A 678 20.84 37.61 -4.49
CA ASN A 678 20.20 37.76 -5.80
C ASN A 678 18.80 38.34 -5.67
N THR A 679 18.46 39.19 -6.62
CA THR A 679 17.18 39.89 -6.64
C THR A 679 16.08 38.95 -7.20
N GLN A 680 15.07 38.65 -6.38
CA GLN A 680 13.83 38.02 -6.84
C GLN A 680 12.85 39.14 -7.22
N LYS A 681 12.13 38.98 -8.34
CA LYS A 681 11.20 40.01 -8.82
C LYS A 681 9.80 39.47 -9.04
N ILE A 682 8.80 40.31 -8.71
CA ILE A 682 7.40 40.02 -8.91
C ILE A 682 6.66 41.28 -9.41
N ALA A 683 5.55 41.13 -10.12
CA ALA A 683 4.75 42.27 -10.51
C ALA A 683 3.95 42.82 -9.33
N ALA A 684 3.73 44.14 -9.31
CA ALA A 684 2.96 44.78 -8.24
C ALA A 684 1.51 44.31 -8.18
N SER A 685 0.91 44.02 -9.34
CA SER A 685 -0.46 43.49 -9.42
C SER A 685 -0.63 42.13 -8.71
N ASP A 686 0.42 41.38 -8.52
CA ASP A 686 0.37 40.03 -7.93
C ASP A 686 0.39 40.05 -6.41
N VAL A 687 0.87 41.14 -5.79
CA VAL A 687 1.12 41.21 -4.35
C VAL A 687 0.52 42.42 -3.68
N SER A 688 0.10 43.44 -4.43
CA SER A 688 -0.48 44.67 -3.87
C SER A 688 -1.76 44.40 -3.10
N GLY A 689 -1.82 44.85 -1.84
CA GLY A 689 -2.94 44.62 -0.92
C GLY A 689 -2.99 43.23 -0.28
N ALA A 690 -2.11 42.31 -0.66
CA ALA A 690 -2.03 40.99 -0.06
C ALA A 690 -1.45 41.02 1.36
N THR A 691 -1.88 40.09 2.20
CA THR A 691 -1.30 39.87 3.52
C THR A 691 -0.28 38.75 3.39
N LEU A 692 1.00 39.09 3.32
CA LEU A 692 2.09 38.15 3.06
C LEU A 692 3.19 38.28 4.14
N GLN A 693 3.76 37.16 4.52
CA GLN A 693 4.97 37.13 5.33
C GLN A 693 6.20 36.93 4.44
N LEU A 694 7.15 37.85 4.46
CA LEU A 694 8.44 37.65 3.85
C LEU A 694 9.39 36.92 4.79
N ALA A 695 10.14 35.96 4.23
CA ALA A 695 11.17 35.20 4.92
C ALA A 695 12.35 34.96 3.98
N GLU A 696 13.51 34.67 4.55
CA GLU A 696 14.66 34.20 3.81
C GLU A 696 15.22 32.88 4.38
N ASP A 697 16.08 32.21 3.64
CA ASP A 697 16.69 30.93 4.07
C ASP A 697 17.96 31.10 4.94
N GLY A 698 18.31 32.32 5.34
CA GLY A 698 19.46 32.64 6.21
C GLY A 698 20.82 32.61 5.51
N THR A 699 20.88 32.64 4.17
CA THR A 699 22.11 32.45 3.41
C THR A 699 22.74 33.76 2.87
N GLY A 700 22.26 34.93 3.29
CA GLY A 700 22.87 36.21 2.85
C GLY A 700 21.90 37.37 2.89
N THR A 701 22.10 38.38 2.08
CA THR A 701 21.23 39.54 1.94
C THR A 701 20.13 39.24 0.92
N ALA A 702 18.88 39.25 1.35
CA ALA A 702 17.73 39.06 0.47
C ALA A 702 17.25 40.42 -0.07
N VAL A 703 16.95 40.45 -1.37
CA VAL A 703 16.35 41.63 -2.03
C VAL A 703 15.12 41.20 -2.77
N PHE A 704 13.96 41.58 -2.26
CA PHE A 704 12.66 41.29 -2.90
C PHE A 704 12.22 42.51 -3.71
N THR A 705 12.09 42.40 -5.01
CA THR A 705 11.74 43.51 -5.91
C THR A 705 10.29 43.36 -6.38
N VAL A 706 9.51 44.40 -6.13
CA VAL A 706 8.15 44.60 -6.66
C VAL A 706 8.25 45.59 -7.84
N VAL A 707 7.92 45.13 -9.04
CA VAL A 707 8.01 45.91 -10.26
C VAL A 707 6.61 46.47 -10.56
N ALA A 708 6.49 47.78 -10.74
CA ALA A 708 5.21 48.42 -11.03
C ALA A 708 4.68 48.04 -12.42
N ASP A 709 3.46 47.51 -12.43
CA ASP A 709 2.63 47.25 -13.58
C ASP A 709 1.20 47.79 -13.43
N GLN A 710 0.94 48.44 -12.29
CA GLN A 710 -0.29 49.16 -11.93
C GLN A 710 0.04 50.43 -11.17
N SER A 711 -0.94 51.36 -11.15
CA SER A 711 -0.75 52.70 -10.53
C SER A 711 -0.94 52.74 -9.00
N THR A 712 -1.42 51.68 -8.36
CA THR A 712 -1.57 51.62 -6.91
C THR A 712 -0.88 50.39 -6.36
N ILE A 713 0.12 50.59 -5.53
CA ILE A 713 0.94 49.52 -4.93
C ILE A 713 0.87 49.68 -3.41
N ASN A 714 0.24 48.73 -2.76
CA ASN A 714 0.09 48.74 -1.30
C ASN A 714 0.72 47.51 -0.68
N LEU A 715 1.83 47.66 0.04
CA LEU A 715 2.55 46.61 0.71
C LEU A 715 2.44 46.67 2.25
N SER A 716 1.57 47.55 2.77
CA SER A 716 1.44 47.79 4.21
C SER A 716 1.05 46.57 5.04
N ASN A 717 0.45 45.55 4.42
CA ASN A 717 0.04 44.30 5.08
C ASN A 717 1.17 43.26 5.11
N PHE A 718 2.35 43.56 4.58
CA PHE A 718 3.48 42.66 4.65
C PHE A 718 4.01 42.60 6.08
N THR A 719 4.36 41.36 6.49
CA THR A 719 5.00 41.02 7.75
C THR A 719 6.33 40.32 7.51
N PHE A 720 7.21 40.30 8.49
CA PHE A 720 8.53 39.74 8.34
C PHE A 720 8.74 38.57 9.31
N ALA A 721 9.26 37.46 8.78
CA ALA A 721 9.76 36.39 9.63
C ALA A 721 11.08 36.82 10.31
N SER A 722 11.43 36.17 11.41
CA SER A 722 12.68 36.49 12.13
C SER A 722 13.94 36.21 11.28
N SER A 723 13.80 35.46 10.20
CA SER A 723 14.88 35.22 9.24
C SER A 723 15.11 36.40 8.27
N PHE A 724 14.11 37.22 8.03
CA PHE A 724 14.21 38.45 7.21
C PHE A 724 14.63 39.62 8.11
N ALA A 725 15.90 39.99 8.04
CA ALA A 725 16.50 40.94 8.94
C ALA A 725 16.44 42.36 8.35
N SER A 726 15.64 43.22 8.90
CA SER A 726 15.41 44.59 8.42
C SER A 726 16.64 45.49 8.35
N GLY A 727 17.84 45.06 8.74
CA GLY A 727 19.07 45.83 8.63
C GLY A 727 19.97 45.37 7.49
N THR A 728 19.67 44.24 6.89
CA THR A 728 20.44 43.64 5.79
C THR A 728 19.61 43.31 4.58
N ASP A 729 18.33 42.94 4.81
CA ASP A 729 17.40 42.58 3.76
C ASP A 729 16.54 43.76 3.38
N SER A 730 16.10 43.82 2.13
CA SER A 730 15.34 44.96 1.65
C SER A 730 14.23 44.59 0.69
N ILE A 731 13.20 45.40 0.68
CA ILE A 731 12.17 45.38 -0.34
C ILE A 731 12.47 46.53 -1.32
N VAL A 732 12.40 46.24 -2.58
CA VAL A 732 12.60 47.22 -3.66
C VAL A 732 11.28 47.36 -4.41
N VAL A 733 10.69 48.57 -4.41
CA VAL A 733 9.60 48.91 -5.32
C VAL A 733 10.17 49.71 -6.48
N ASN A 734 10.03 49.19 -7.69
CA ASN A 734 10.57 49.81 -8.87
C ASN A 734 9.48 50.19 -9.87
N ALA A 735 9.18 51.50 -9.99
CA ALA A 735 8.28 52.05 -10.98
C ALA A 735 8.98 52.86 -12.10
N SER A 736 10.31 52.85 -12.16
CA SER A 736 11.04 53.69 -13.10
C SER A 736 10.73 53.47 -14.58
N SER A 737 10.16 52.33 -14.93
CA SER A 737 9.78 52.00 -16.31
C SER A 737 8.25 52.03 -16.49
N PHE A 738 7.49 52.38 -15.47
CA PHE A 738 6.03 52.47 -15.56
C PHE A 738 5.65 53.85 -16.09
N GLY A 739 4.74 53.92 -17.05
CA GLY A 739 4.46 55.18 -17.73
C GLY A 739 3.53 56.14 -16.96
N PRO A 740 2.48 55.65 -16.29
CA PRO A 740 1.64 56.45 -15.42
C PRO A 740 2.28 56.72 -14.08
N GLY A 741 1.80 57.74 -13.34
CA GLY A 741 2.14 57.97 -11.94
C GLY A 741 1.70 56.83 -11.04
N VAL A 742 2.44 56.63 -9.95
CA VAL A 742 2.15 55.55 -8.98
C VAL A 742 1.80 56.13 -7.60
N THR A 743 0.93 55.40 -6.90
CA THR A 743 0.75 55.55 -5.48
C THR A 743 1.30 54.32 -4.79
N VAL A 744 2.38 54.48 -4.04
CA VAL A 744 3.06 53.38 -3.33
C VAL A 744 2.87 53.56 -1.82
N THR A 745 2.48 52.46 -1.17
CA THR A 745 2.59 52.35 0.30
C THR A 745 3.53 51.17 0.58
N GLY A 746 4.68 51.46 1.16
CA GLY A 746 5.69 50.47 1.56
C GLY A 746 5.25 49.61 2.73
N THR A 747 6.22 49.03 3.40
CA THR A 747 6.01 48.06 4.46
C THR A 747 6.34 48.58 5.85
N SER A 748 6.50 47.69 6.82
CA SER A 748 7.08 48.02 8.12
C SER A 748 8.58 47.76 8.24
N GLY A 749 9.23 47.32 7.18
CA GLY A 749 10.67 47.03 7.08
C GLY A 749 11.38 48.09 6.24
N ASN A 750 12.68 47.97 6.05
CA ASN A 750 13.46 48.88 5.20
C ASN A 750 13.09 48.70 3.73
N ASP A 751 12.54 49.71 3.11
CA ASP A 751 12.12 49.70 1.73
C ASP A 751 13.06 50.60 0.85
N SER A 752 13.18 50.21 -0.40
CA SER A 752 13.79 51.07 -1.43
C SER A 752 12.76 51.33 -2.52
N ILE A 753 12.18 52.49 -2.55
CA ILE A 753 11.11 52.88 -3.47
C ILE A 753 11.64 53.80 -4.53
N THR A 754 11.42 53.45 -5.79
CA THR A 754 11.72 54.32 -6.95
C THR A 754 10.43 54.59 -7.70
N GLY A 755 10.03 55.84 -7.77
CA GLY A 755 8.88 56.29 -8.51
C GLY A 755 8.99 56.15 -10.02
N SER A 756 8.09 56.73 -10.73
CA SER A 756 8.00 56.77 -12.18
C SER A 756 8.71 57.99 -12.81
N ASN A 757 8.29 58.37 -14.01
CA ASN A 757 8.78 59.60 -14.66
C ASN A 757 7.69 60.69 -14.68
N VAL A 758 6.66 60.62 -13.87
CA VAL A 758 5.57 61.59 -13.73
C VAL A 758 5.14 61.63 -12.27
N ASP A 759 4.24 62.56 -11.91
CA ASP A 759 3.82 62.79 -10.56
C ASP A 759 3.39 61.50 -9.79
N ASP A 760 4.07 61.19 -8.70
CA ASP A 760 3.91 60.01 -7.86
C ASP A 760 3.47 60.39 -6.43
N ASN A 761 2.90 59.41 -5.72
CA ASN A 761 2.64 59.52 -4.29
C ASN A 761 3.28 58.32 -3.58
N LEU A 762 4.36 58.53 -2.86
CA LEU A 762 5.23 57.53 -2.33
C LEU A 762 5.26 57.59 -0.79
N SER A 763 4.98 56.46 -0.14
CA SER A 763 5.11 56.34 1.31
C SER A 763 5.97 55.12 1.66
N GLY A 764 7.01 55.31 2.47
CA GLY A 764 7.91 54.25 2.92
C GLY A 764 7.27 53.34 3.94
N GLY A 765 6.71 53.89 4.98
CA GLY A 765 6.05 53.10 6.03
C GLY A 765 6.68 53.25 7.40
N ALA A 766 7.38 52.20 7.83
CA ALA A 766 8.14 52.20 9.07
C ALA A 766 9.55 51.60 8.83
N SER A 767 10.50 51.91 9.71
CA SER A 767 11.93 51.61 9.56
C SER A 767 12.63 52.57 8.59
N ALA A 768 13.91 52.34 8.32
CA ALA A 768 14.72 53.27 7.52
C ALA A 768 14.57 53.01 6.02
N ASP A 769 13.84 53.88 5.34
CA ASP A 769 13.52 53.73 3.93
C ASP A 769 14.40 54.58 3.03
N THR A 770 14.53 54.19 1.76
CA THR A 770 15.15 55.00 0.73
C THR A 770 14.16 55.23 -0.41
N ILE A 771 13.74 56.47 -0.60
CA ILE A 771 12.70 56.81 -1.56
C ILE A 771 13.25 57.81 -2.57
N SER A 772 13.00 57.55 -3.84
CA SER A 772 13.30 58.44 -4.95
C SER A 772 12.02 58.67 -5.78
N GLY A 773 11.54 59.92 -5.87
CA GLY A 773 10.39 60.28 -6.69
C GLY A 773 10.67 60.04 -8.16
N GLY A 774 11.66 60.72 -8.71
CA GLY A 774 12.05 60.50 -10.11
C GLY A 774 11.98 61.79 -10.91
N THR A 775 11.07 61.84 -11.83
CA THR A 775 10.74 63.10 -12.53
C THR A 775 9.19 63.28 -12.42
N GLY A 776 8.74 64.49 -12.27
CA GLY A 776 7.37 64.77 -11.96
C GLY A 776 7.31 65.54 -10.67
N ASN A 777 6.12 66.03 -10.31
CA ASN A 777 5.87 66.64 -9.02
C ASN A 777 5.40 65.56 -8.04
N ASP A 778 6.33 65.06 -7.23
CA ASP A 778 6.11 63.89 -6.41
C ASP A 778 5.69 64.26 -4.97
N ILE A 779 4.86 63.45 -4.37
CA ILE A 779 4.54 63.54 -2.93
C ILE A 779 5.26 62.37 -2.24
N ILE A 780 6.14 62.73 -1.29
CA ILE A 780 6.99 61.74 -0.63
C ILE A 780 6.81 61.79 0.89
N ASN A 781 6.41 60.68 1.46
CA ASN A 781 6.33 60.44 2.89
C ASN A 781 7.24 59.29 3.32
N GLY A 782 8.33 59.61 4.03
CA GLY A 782 9.21 58.58 4.57
C GLY A 782 8.52 57.64 5.54
N GLY A 783 7.74 58.24 6.43
CA GLY A 783 7.06 57.51 7.49
C GLY A 783 7.79 57.54 8.81
N ALA A 784 7.85 56.42 9.52
CA ALA A 784 8.56 56.32 10.80
C ALA A 784 9.90 55.60 10.61
N GLY A 785 10.97 56.31 10.74
CA GLY A 785 12.32 55.75 10.54
C GLY A 785 13.39 56.81 10.44
N ALA A 786 14.54 56.45 9.95
CA ALA A 786 15.57 57.41 9.53
C ALA A 786 15.68 57.27 8.00
N ASP A 787 14.83 57.98 7.30
CA ASP A 787 14.61 57.80 5.89
C ASP A 787 15.57 58.63 5.03
N THR A 788 15.86 58.17 3.84
CA THR A 788 16.64 58.89 2.82
C THR A 788 15.70 59.19 1.65
N LEU A 789 15.36 60.46 1.48
CA LEU A 789 14.37 60.90 0.52
C LEU A 789 15.07 61.74 -0.58
N THR A 790 14.70 61.44 -1.79
CA THR A 790 15.17 62.15 -3.01
C THR A 790 13.94 62.54 -3.82
N GLY A 791 13.67 63.80 -4.03
CA GLY A 791 12.56 64.30 -4.84
C GLY A 791 12.78 63.96 -6.30
N GLY A 792 13.80 64.47 -6.83
CA GLY A 792 14.24 64.32 -8.22
C GLY A 792 14.09 65.58 -9.01
N ALA A 793 13.38 65.54 -10.12
CA ALA A 793 13.19 66.72 -10.93
C ALA A 793 11.71 67.09 -11.01
N GLY A 794 11.31 68.27 -10.57
CA GLY A 794 9.96 68.79 -10.48
C GLY A 794 9.75 69.49 -9.16
N ASP A 795 8.55 70.05 -8.98
CA ASP A 795 8.16 70.66 -7.70
C ASP A 795 7.65 69.53 -6.74
N ASP A 796 8.54 69.05 -5.87
CA ASP A 796 8.27 67.91 -5.01
C ASP A 796 7.75 68.31 -3.64
N GLU A 797 6.90 67.49 -3.03
CA GLU A 797 6.33 67.67 -1.69
C GLU A 797 6.77 66.57 -0.73
N PHE A 798 7.52 66.93 0.31
CA PHE A 798 7.91 66.05 1.39
C PHE A 798 6.89 66.13 2.53
N ASP A 799 6.12 65.03 2.75
CA ASP A 799 4.97 65.00 3.67
C ASP A 799 5.31 64.51 5.06
N TYR A 800 5.23 65.37 6.04
CA TYR A 800 5.42 65.12 7.49
C TYR A 800 4.18 65.34 8.32
N PHE A 801 3.00 65.03 7.82
CA PHE A 801 1.72 65.21 8.49
C PHE A 801 1.56 64.46 9.82
N THR A 802 2.37 63.45 10.09
CA THR A 802 2.31 62.61 11.31
C THR A 802 3.47 62.98 12.25
N ALA A 803 3.17 63.30 13.48
CA ALA A 803 4.18 63.63 14.49
C ALA A 803 5.11 62.47 14.78
N GLY A 804 6.42 62.73 14.82
CA GLY A 804 7.44 61.73 15.16
C GLY A 804 7.83 60.79 13.99
N THR A 805 7.46 61.12 12.79
CA THR A 805 7.94 60.41 11.58
C THR A 805 9.43 60.60 11.38
N SER A 806 9.94 61.80 11.69
CA SER A 806 11.37 62.07 11.68
C SER A 806 11.79 62.64 13.02
N THR A 807 12.61 61.99 13.80
CA THR A 807 13.07 62.42 15.12
C THR A 807 14.57 62.61 15.17
N GLU A 808 15.11 63.21 16.24
CA GLU A 808 16.57 63.31 16.41
C GLU A 808 17.26 61.92 16.34
N ALA A 809 16.66 60.90 16.86
CA ALA A 809 17.17 59.52 16.92
C ALA A 809 16.94 58.72 15.59
N SER A 810 15.94 59.14 14.83
CA SER A 810 15.52 58.54 13.55
C SER A 810 15.24 59.64 12.56
N MET A 811 16.24 60.39 12.21
CA MET A 811 16.12 61.62 11.42
C MET A 811 16.15 61.32 9.94
N ASP A 812 15.19 61.85 9.22
CA ASP A 812 15.14 61.76 7.77
C ASP A 812 16.12 62.71 7.08
N LYS A 813 16.54 62.28 5.92
CA LYS A 813 17.45 63.03 5.06
C LYS A 813 16.80 63.26 3.72
N ILE A 814 16.58 64.52 3.36
CA ILE A 814 16.23 64.92 2.01
C ILE A 814 17.53 65.25 1.30
N THR A 815 17.84 64.53 0.19
CA THR A 815 19.16 64.58 -0.41
C THR A 815 19.34 65.55 -1.53
N ASP A 816 18.28 66.06 -2.11
CA ASP A 816 18.31 66.97 -3.28
C ASP A 816 17.32 68.13 -3.21
N TYR A 817 16.81 68.47 -2.02
CA TYR A 817 15.83 69.59 -1.82
C TYR A 817 16.25 70.83 -2.57
N GLN A 818 15.44 71.30 -3.49
CA GLN A 818 15.64 72.47 -4.27
C GLN A 818 14.88 73.64 -3.66
N ALA A 819 15.67 74.59 -3.08
CA ALA A 819 15.12 75.79 -2.51
C ALA A 819 14.56 76.72 -3.61
N ALA A 820 13.46 77.42 -3.31
CA ALA A 820 12.84 78.35 -4.23
C ALA A 820 13.84 79.41 -4.73
N ALA A 821 14.54 79.19 -5.82
CA ALA A 821 15.30 80.12 -6.60
C ALA A 821 14.58 80.36 -7.93
N ALA A 822 14.86 81.39 -8.64
CA ALA A 822 14.17 81.87 -9.85
C ALA A 822 14.05 80.84 -11.03
N ASP A 823 14.30 79.62 -10.82
CA ASP A 823 14.29 78.54 -11.79
C ASP A 823 13.25 77.44 -11.41
N ALA A 824 12.89 76.56 -12.25
CA ALA A 824 11.68 75.79 -12.47
C ALA A 824 11.31 74.70 -11.43
N ASP A 825 12.14 74.42 -10.42
CA ASP A 825 11.88 73.36 -9.45
C ASP A 825 11.82 73.93 -8.04
N ASN A 826 10.65 73.85 -7.34
CA ASN A 826 10.46 74.40 -6.00
C ASN A 826 9.90 73.33 -5.08
N ASP A 827 10.74 72.63 -4.39
CA ASP A 827 10.33 71.61 -3.43
C ASP A 827 9.70 72.24 -2.20
N THR A 828 8.78 71.50 -1.62
CA THR A 828 8.05 71.86 -0.43
C THR A 828 8.11 70.81 0.64
N ILE A 829 7.97 71.20 1.90
CA ILE A 829 7.84 70.33 3.07
C ILE A 829 6.50 70.58 3.71
N ASP A 830 5.64 69.58 3.70
CA ASP A 830 4.32 69.68 4.33
C ASP A 830 4.37 69.12 5.77
N ILE A 831 3.97 69.93 6.73
CA ILE A 831 4.06 69.61 8.16
C ILE A 831 2.70 69.64 8.84
N ILE A 832 2.62 69.08 10.07
CA ILE A 832 1.38 68.77 10.80
C ILE A 832 0.47 70.02 10.92
N THR A 833 1.02 71.15 11.00
CA THR A 833 0.23 72.42 11.17
C THR A 833 0.96 73.58 10.50
N GLY A 834 0.17 74.46 9.91
CA GLY A 834 0.60 75.66 9.20
C GLY A 834 1.73 76.42 9.88
N ALA A 835 2.93 76.28 9.30
CA ALA A 835 4.07 77.07 9.75
C ALA A 835 3.92 78.48 9.19
N LYS A 836 3.70 79.39 10.09
CA LYS A 836 4.04 80.78 9.73
C LYS A 836 5.54 80.95 9.89
N GLY A 837 6.16 81.49 8.89
CA GLY A 837 7.59 81.78 8.91
C GLY A 837 7.88 82.59 10.17
N ALA A 838 8.93 82.24 10.84
CA ALA A 838 9.28 82.76 12.15
C ALA A 838 9.55 84.27 12.11
N ASN A 839 8.87 85.01 12.93
CA ASN A 839 9.16 86.42 13.15
C ASN A 839 10.56 86.62 13.69
N SER A 840 11.22 87.72 13.28
CA SER A 840 12.55 88.08 13.72
C SER A 840 12.60 88.33 15.21
N GLY A 841 13.44 87.70 15.98
CA GLY A 841 13.68 87.92 17.40
C GLY A 841 14.98 87.29 17.89
N SER A 842 15.47 87.82 19.01
CA SER A 842 16.70 87.33 19.64
C SER A 842 16.39 86.70 20.98
N ILE A 843 16.86 85.46 21.29
CA ILE A 843 16.66 84.76 22.54
C ILE A 843 17.99 84.27 23.11
N ASP A 844 18.17 84.43 24.43
CA ASP A 844 19.31 83.94 25.16
C ASP A 844 19.12 82.46 25.55
N VAL A 845 19.95 81.66 24.98
CA VAL A 845 19.89 80.20 25.10
C VAL A 845 20.84 79.62 26.19
N LYS A 846 21.26 80.41 27.13
CA LYS A 846 22.24 80.08 28.16
C LYS A 846 21.94 78.80 29.01
N SER A 847 20.69 78.39 29.08
CA SER A 847 20.29 77.28 29.94
C SER A 847 20.21 75.96 29.23
N ALA A 848 20.40 75.87 27.91
CA ALA A 848 20.20 74.68 27.14
C ALA A 848 21.43 73.76 27.03
N ILE A 849 22.59 74.26 27.32
CA ILE A 849 23.84 73.48 27.11
C ILE A 849 24.15 72.70 28.39
N ALA A 850 23.92 71.39 28.37
CA ALA A 850 24.20 70.52 29.49
C ALA A 850 25.72 70.32 29.68
N GLY A 851 26.27 70.81 30.79
CA GLY A 851 27.66 70.47 31.20
C GLY A 851 28.60 71.71 31.44
N GLY A 852 28.22 72.86 31.10
CA GLY A 852 29.08 74.02 31.24
C GLY A 852 28.82 74.76 32.51
N GLY A 853 29.68 74.76 33.49
CA GLY A 853 29.64 75.43 34.76
C GLY A 853 30.05 76.92 34.72
N GLY A 854 29.79 77.65 33.64
CA GLY A 854 30.13 79.04 33.44
C GLY A 854 29.11 79.82 32.65
N SER A 855 29.07 81.13 32.79
CA SER A 855 28.11 81.99 32.07
C SER A 855 28.39 82.01 30.57
N GLU A 856 27.81 80.97 29.88
CA GLU A 856 27.90 80.82 28.46
C GLU A 856 27.06 81.94 27.75
N ASN A 857 27.71 82.65 26.87
CA ASN A 857 27.04 83.73 26.10
C ASN A 857 26.68 83.22 24.71
N VAL A 858 25.57 82.53 24.60
CA VAL A 858 25.00 82.12 23.31
C VAL A 858 23.63 82.78 23.17
N THR A 859 23.46 83.41 22.04
CA THR A 859 22.18 84.06 21.67
C THR A 859 21.73 83.50 20.35
N ALA A 860 20.53 82.88 20.29
CA ALA A 860 19.88 82.49 19.05
C ALA A 860 19.08 83.71 18.51
N ALA A 861 19.27 84.00 17.29
CA ALA A 861 18.45 84.94 16.54
C ALA A 861 17.70 84.22 15.45
N VAL A 862 16.41 84.45 15.38
CA VAL A 862 15.59 83.86 14.28
C VAL A 862 15.32 85.03 13.31
N THR A 863 15.72 84.79 12.04
CA THR A 863 15.40 85.84 10.99
C THR A 863 14.77 85.06 9.83
N ASN A 864 13.55 85.43 9.48
CA ASN A 864 12.79 84.69 8.43
C ASN A 864 12.75 83.21 8.63
N GLY A 865 12.55 82.75 9.89
CA GLY A 865 12.57 81.30 10.21
C GLY A 865 13.95 80.61 10.27
N VAL A 866 15.02 81.27 9.93
CA VAL A 866 16.37 80.77 10.01
C VAL A 866 17.04 81.13 11.33
N VAL A 867 17.54 80.15 12.07
CA VAL A 867 18.18 80.37 13.37
C VAL A 867 19.71 80.52 13.12
N THR A 868 20.21 81.64 13.70
CA THR A 868 21.65 81.91 13.78
C THR A 868 22.08 81.96 15.23
N LEU A 869 23.21 81.34 15.57
CA LEU A 869 23.77 81.44 16.92
C LEU A 869 24.90 82.41 16.90
N SER A 870 24.95 83.30 17.94
CA SER A 870 25.98 84.29 18.13
C SER A 870 26.36 84.40 19.61
N GLY A 871 27.54 85.05 19.90
CA GLY A 871 28.12 85.10 21.22
C GLY A 871 29.44 84.42 21.34
N SER A 872 30.20 84.56 22.41
CA SER A 872 31.53 83.96 22.55
C SER A 872 31.58 82.47 22.54
N ASP A 873 30.53 81.82 22.84
CA ASP A 873 30.42 80.39 23.05
C ASP A 873 29.55 79.70 21.95
N ALA A 874 29.08 80.50 20.99
CA ALA A 874 28.31 79.95 19.84
C ALA A 874 29.01 78.82 19.07
N GLY A 875 30.33 78.82 19.00
CA GLY A 875 31.12 77.81 18.36
C GLY A 875 31.29 76.52 19.15
N LEU A 876 30.74 76.44 20.37
CA LEU A 876 30.70 75.23 21.19
C LEU A 876 29.49 74.36 20.88
N ILE A 877 28.48 74.97 20.27
CA ILE A 877 27.29 74.21 19.78
C ILE A 877 27.64 73.65 18.39
N ASN A 878 28.10 72.40 18.36
CA ASN A 878 28.64 71.78 17.16
C ASN A 878 28.08 70.42 16.86
N THR A 879 27.17 69.91 17.65
CA THR A 879 26.44 68.70 17.44
C THR A 879 24.97 68.98 17.14
N LEU A 880 24.32 68.07 16.44
CA LEU A 880 22.88 68.16 16.11
C LEU A 880 22.02 68.24 17.38
N SER A 881 22.29 67.42 18.39
CA SER A 881 21.58 67.46 19.67
C SER A 881 21.69 68.79 20.37
N GLU A 882 22.87 69.38 20.40
CA GLU A 882 23.07 70.74 20.98
C GLU A 882 22.30 71.79 20.24
N TRP A 883 22.20 71.77 18.94
CA TRP A 883 21.39 72.65 18.13
C TRP A 883 19.89 72.47 18.40
N ILE A 884 19.40 71.20 18.41
CA ILE A 884 18.04 70.90 18.73
C ILE A 884 17.68 71.40 20.13
N ASP A 885 18.50 71.17 21.11
CA ASP A 885 18.34 71.69 22.46
C ASP A 885 18.28 73.26 22.46
N ALA A 886 19.15 73.86 21.71
CA ALA A 886 19.18 75.37 21.61
C ALA A 886 17.90 75.92 20.98
N VAL A 887 17.35 75.26 19.95
CA VAL A 887 16.10 75.75 19.32
C VAL A 887 14.82 75.39 20.09
N SER A 888 14.87 74.36 20.88
CA SER A 888 13.73 73.90 21.70
C SER A 888 13.50 74.71 22.98
N VAL A 889 14.53 75.45 23.45
CA VAL A 889 14.48 76.18 24.74
C VAL A 889 13.91 77.54 24.57
N ASN A 890 13.14 77.95 25.57
CA ASN A 890 12.72 79.30 25.78
C ASN A 890 12.01 80.01 24.61
N GLY A 891 11.37 79.25 23.76
CA GLY A 891 10.47 79.82 22.73
C GLY A 891 11.18 80.29 21.46
N VAL A 892 12.38 79.71 21.08
CA VAL A 892 12.99 80.07 19.81
C VAL A 892 12.05 79.66 18.67
N ILE A 893 11.52 78.48 18.70
CA ILE A 893 10.54 78.00 17.72
C ILE A 893 9.19 78.72 17.98
N LYS A 894 8.82 78.89 19.23
CA LYS A 894 7.52 79.50 19.64
C LYS A 894 7.34 80.99 19.36
N LYS A 895 8.47 81.72 19.42
CA LYS A 895 8.42 83.15 19.10
C LYS A 895 8.21 83.40 17.60
N ALA A 896 8.32 82.40 16.85
CA ALA A 896 8.04 82.37 15.44
C ALA A 896 6.54 82.41 15.10
N ALA A 897 5.68 82.02 16.03
CA ALA A 897 4.27 81.97 15.81
C ALA A 897 3.60 83.08 16.64
N ASP A 898 3.07 84.15 16.03
CA ASP A 898 2.31 85.23 16.68
C ASP A 898 0.89 84.85 17.06
N ASP A 899 0.50 83.59 16.90
CA ASP A 899 -0.85 83.09 17.14
C ASP A 899 -0.84 81.98 18.21
N ALA A 900 -1.90 81.98 19.06
CA ALA A 900 -1.99 81.20 20.29
C ALA A 900 -2.07 79.67 20.05
N ASP A 901 -2.28 79.25 18.81
CA ASP A 901 -2.48 77.81 18.41
C ASP A 901 -1.46 77.37 17.36
N ALA A 902 -0.40 78.20 17.11
CA ALA A 902 0.50 77.88 16.00
C ALA A 902 1.71 77.02 16.45
N VAL A 903 1.90 75.92 15.80
CA VAL A 903 3.13 75.08 15.73
C VAL A 903 4.12 75.90 14.91
N GLY A 904 5.38 75.89 15.30
CA GLY A 904 6.47 76.58 14.58
C GLY A 904 7.49 75.65 14.00
N ALA A 905 8.01 75.99 12.84
CA ALA A 905 9.21 75.35 12.26
C ALA A 905 10.33 76.44 12.14
N VAL A 906 11.56 75.97 12.37
CA VAL A 906 12.77 76.77 12.18
C VAL A 906 13.82 75.97 11.50
N ALA A 907 14.68 76.60 10.69
CA ALA A 907 15.84 75.94 10.09
C ALA A 907 17.15 76.52 10.68
N PHE A 908 18.20 75.72 10.67
CA PHE A 908 19.54 76.14 10.99
C PHE A 908 20.58 75.33 10.13
N GLN A 909 21.76 75.82 10.03
CA GLN A 909 22.84 75.17 9.26
C GLN A 909 23.88 74.59 10.18
N LEU A 910 24.24 73.34 9.96
CA LEU A 910 25.29 72.64 10.66
C LEU A 910 26.05 71.73 9.72
N ASN A 911 27.37 71.79 9.72
CA ASN A 911 28.28 70.90 8.92
C ASN A 911 27.97 70.84 7.41
N GLY A 912 27.44 71.92 6.83
CA GLY A 912 27.14 71.97 5.39
C GLY A 912 25.74 71.45 5.01
N ASN A 913 24.89 71.13 5.99
CA ASN A 913 23.53 70.73 5.79
C ASN A 913 22.61 71.73 6.48
N THR A 914 21.37 71.85 6.02
CA THR A 914 20.30 72.58 6.67
C THR A 914 19.40 71.57 7.42
N TYR A 915 19.05 71.91 8.64
CA TYR A 915 18.12 71.14 9.48
C TYR A 915 16.88 71.96 9.69
N LEU A 916 15.71 71.31 9.41
CA LEU A 916 14.39 71.83 9.72
C LEU A 916 13.89 71.17 10.99
N VAL A 917 13.47 71.95 11.96
CA VAL A 917 12.91 71.43 13.24
C VAL A 917 11.54 71.95 13.43
N GLU A 918 10.57 71.10 13.66
CA GLU A 918 9.18 71.37 13.89
C GLU A 918 8.77 71.08 15.37
N SER A 919 7.89 71.81 15.87
CA SER A 919 7.31 71.72 17.23
C SER A 919 5.81 71.76 17.23
N ASN A 920 5.14 70.92 18.04
CA ASN A 920 3.70 70.84 18.18
C ASN A 920 3.17 71.53 19.50
N ASP A 921 3.95 72.36 20.16
CA ASP A 921 3.54 72.96 21.43
C ASP A 921 2.47 74.05 21.25
N THR A 922 1.24 73.69 21.61
CA THR A 922 0.08 74.58 21.63
C THR A 922 -0.08 75.32 22.96
N SER A 923 0.82 75.19 23.97
CA SER A 923 0.71 75.82 25.28
C SER A 923 1.21 77.26 25.26
N ASN A 924 0.36 78.20 25.68
CA ASN A 924 0.70 79.58 25.83
C ASN A 924 1.72 79.87 26.96
N ASN A 925 2.44 78.94 27.47
CA ASN A 925 3.28 79.08 28.64
C ASN A 925 4.79 79.20 28.24
N ASN A 926 5.28 80.39 28.33
CA ASN A 926 6.58 80.89 27.89
C ASN A 926 7.78 80.31 28.72
N THR A 927 7.60 79.23 29.51
CA THR A 927 8.62 78.74 30.48
C THR A 927 9.00 77.28 30.34
N ALA A 928 8.41 76.56 29.43
CA ALA A 928 8.71 75.17 29.21
C ALA A 928 9.43 74.95 27.88
N ASN A 929 10.28 73.95 27.80
CA ASN A 929 10.87 73.44 26.52
C ASN A 929 9.71 72.97 25.63
N VAL A 930 9.75 73.32 24.36
CA VAL A 930 8.80 72.78 23.36
C VAL A 930 9.05 71.35 23.02
N SER A 931 8.01 70.61 22.73
CA SER A 931 8.14 69.28 22.23
C SER A 931 8.48 69.33 20.73
N ILE A 932 9.62 68.80 20.34
CA ILE A 932 9.99 68.61 18.94
C ILE A 932 9.26 67.42 18.39
N VAL A 933 8.67 67.53 17.23
CA VAL A 933 7.88 66.49 16.58
C VAL A 933 8.55 65.96 15.33
N ASN A 934 9.23 66.83 14.55
CA ASN A 934 9.99 66.43 13.39
C ASN A 934 11.35 67.11 13.37
N VAL A 935 12.40 66.38 12.94
CA VAL A 935 13.74 66.87 12.65
C VAL A 935 14.15 66.31 11.29
N ILE A 936 14.36 67.20 10.33
CA ILE A 936 14.61 66.82 8.93
C ILE A 936 15.96 67.34 8.50
N GLU A 937 16.81 66.53 7.90
CA GLU A 937 18.06 66.96 7.32
C GLU A 937 17.93 67.20 5.80
N LEU A 938 18.22 68.41 5.36
CA LEU A 938 18.34 68.77 3.96
C LEU A 938 19.84 68.69 3.60
N THR A 939 20.25 67.58 3.05
CA THR A 939 21.64 67.26 2.82
C THR A 939 22.24 68.13 1.71
N GLY A 940 23.34 68.80 2.04
CA GLY A 940 24.08 69.69 1.10
C GLY A 940 23.44 71.03 0.82
N LEU A 941 22.24 71.32 1.37
CA LEU A 941 21.61 72.61 1.23
C LEU A 941 22.25 73.63 2.16
N THR A 942 22.80 74.69 1.56
CA THR A 942 23.48 75.76 2.28
C THR A 942 22.96 77.13 1.82
N GLY A 943 23.16 78.16 2.64
CA GLY A 943 22.77 79.51 2.25
C GLY A 943 21.28 79.86 2.41
N VAL A 944 20.52 79.07 3.18
CA VAL A 944 19.12 79.25 3.45
C VAL A 944 18.92 80.63 4.10
N ASN A 945 18.03 81.45 3.52
CA ASN A 945 17.74 82.83 3.94
C ASN A 945 16.32 83.00 4.55
N ALA A 946 15.44 82.05 4.23
CA ALA A 946 14.03 82.13 4.75
C ALA A 946 13.43 80.74 4.86
N VAL A 947 12.55 80.55 5.83
CA VAL A 947 11.54 79.51 5.94
C VAL A 947 10.18 80.24 5.82
N ALA A 948 9.50 79.98 4.73
CA ALA A 948 8.27 80.71 4.41
C ALA A 948 7.08 79.75 4.32
N ASP A 949 5.91 80.23 4.63
CA ASP A 949 4.65 79.53 4.37
C ASP A 949 4.38 79.56 2.86
N ALA A 950 4.24 78.37 2.27
CA ALA A 950 3.82 78.27 0.89
C ALA A 950 2.37 78.64 0.69
N ALA A 951 1.90 78.82 -0.52
CA ALA A 951 0.52 79.25 -0.80
C ALA A 951 -0.54 78.19 -0.39
N ALA A 952 -0.15 76.96 -0.16
CA ALA A 952 -0.98 75.87 0.38
C ALA A 952 -0.89 75.83 1.92
N ALA A 953 -2.01 75.65 2.64
CA ALA A 953 -2.01 75.48 4.07
C ALA A 953 -1.12 74.40 4.56
N ASN A 954 -0.30 74.60 5.54
CA ASN A 954 0.62 73.69 6.20
C ASN A 954 1.91 73.32 5.41
N THR A 955 2.19 74.04 4.32
CA THR A 955 3.35 73.65 3.46
C THR A 955 4.47 74.74 3.70
N ILE A 956 5.68 74.28 3.85
CA ILE A 956 6.85 75.19 4.06
C ILE A 956 7.71 75.15 2.78
N LEU A 957 8.12 76.35 2.38
CA LEU A 957 9.10 76.68 1.36
C LEU A 957 10.39 77.16 2.01
N ILE A 958 11.50 76.49 1.75
CA ILE A 958 12.83 76.91 2.20
C ILE A 958 13.52 77.68 1.07
N ALA A 959 13.84 78.95 1.29
CA ALA A 959 14.43 79.83 0.30
C ALA A 959 15.86 80.34 0.63
#